data_c360ae893d3001d7e634aebe192ba1b5
#
_entry.id   c360ae893d3001d7e634aebe192ba1b5
#
_cell.length_a   1.000
_cell.length_b   1.000
_cell.length_c   1.000
_cell.angle_alpha   90.00
_cell.angle_beta   90.00
_cell.angle_gamma   90.00
#
_symmetry.space_group_name_H-M   'P 1'
#
loop_
_entity.id
_entity.type
_entity.pdbx_description
1 polymer ?
#
loop_
_entity_poly.entity_id
_entity_poly.type
_entity_poly.pdbx_seq_one_letter_code
_entity_poly.pdbx_strand_id
1 'polypeptide(L)'
;MKNNYIPRDISWLSFNARVLQEANDPTVTLKDRIRFLGIFSNNLDEFFRVRVATLKRMVELIDKKKSLNIDILESPNLILDEIQKVVLKQQSEFNRIWNNINKELIKRKVVIINDKKLNLSQKIFVRNYFDDVVRPYIIPLMIENLPELPYLRDKSLYLAIVMRNKQNAYHEKFALIEIPSKSIGRFVILPSSKGTNAIILLEDIIKFNLPIIFSHFKFNHFDAHVFKITKDAEIDLDQEVGLNFVEKISKGVKNRRKGKPVRFVYDKEMNAELLDYLIQKLQLTRKSSIIPGGHIHNFRHFMDFPDVLVEKQERPKPFPHPAFRNKTQVSEVILKKDVMLHFPYHNYDPVIDMLREAAMDDDVISIKITAYRLASNSKVINALINAARNGKEVTVFLELKARFDEEANLEWKTLMEEEGVKVLVGIPNVKVHAKICIIQKRVQNKLVQYGFISTGNLNEKTARVYADHCLLTANKALLMEVNKVFTYLSNWQLGDKPIEKTKHLLISPISMRNSIIQLINEEIKFAKQGYPSQITVKLNSLSDQILLDQLHKAIKAGVKVNLIIRGILTLKEGMEKSKNPINAISIVDQYLEHARVMIFHNKGKEKVFISSADWMVRNLDHRIEVAVPILDVKIKKELIDIINIQLKDNQKARILDSDLNNNYVPSLRMKKVKSQVETHHYLIGKK
;
A
#
# COMPACT_ATOMS: atom_id res chain seq x y z
N MET A 1 -25.29 -14.27 -19.84
CA MET A 1 -24.23 -15.13 -19.27
C MET A 1 -24.18 -14.86 -17.77
N LYS A 2 -24.28 -15.87 -16.90
CA LYS A 2 -24.10 -15.69 -15.45
C LYS A 2 -22.67 -15.17 -15.24
N ASN A 3 -22.55 -14.04 -14.55
CA ASN A 3 -21.28 -13.41 -14.27
C ASN A 3 -20.49 -14.31 -13.29
N ASN A 4 -19.53 -15.07 -13.81
CA ASN A 4 -18.74 -16.05 -13.03
C ASN A 4 -17.66 -15.37 -12.17
N TYR A 5 -17.60 -14.04 -12.18
CA TYR A 5 -16.59 -13.25 -11.51
C TYR A 5 -17.21 -12.15 -10.66
N ILE A 6 -16.55 -11.87 -9.54
CA ILE A 6 -16.87 -10.72 -8.67
C ILE A 6 -16.23 -9.48 -9.30
N PRO A 7 -16.96 -8.34 -9.41
CA PRO A 7 -16.36 -7.10 -9.87
C PRO A 7 -15.14 -6.73 -9.01
N ARG A 8 -14.04 -6.44 -9.68
CA ARG A 8 -12.73 -6.20 -9.04
C ARG A 8 -12.81 -5.12 -7.96
N ASP A 9 -13.57 -4.06 -8.22
CA ASP A 9 -13.66 -2.90 -7.34
C ASP A 9 -14.48 -3.23 -6.09
N ILE A 10 -15.49 -4.07 -6.19
CA ILE A 10 -16.30 -4.57 -5.07
C ILE A 10 -15.48 -5.55 -4.21
N SER A 11 -14.71 -6.44 -4.85
CA SER A 11 -13.77 -7.31 -4.12
C SER A 11 -12.72 -6.50 -3.35
N TRP A 12 -12.23 -5.37 -3.91
CA TRP A 12 -11.32 -4.46 -3.22
C TRP A 12 -11.99 -3.79 -2.01
N LEU A 13 -13.24 -3.35 -2.12
CA LEU A 13 -13.99 -2.79 -1.00
C LEU A 13 -14.21 -3.81 0.11
N SER A 14 -14.44 -5.09 -0.25
CA SER A 14 -14.51 -6.19 0.72
C SER A 14 -13.17 -6.37 1.47
N PHE A 15 -12.04 -6.24 0.79
CA PHE A 15 -10.72 -6.19 1.46
C PHE A 15 -10.65 -5.04 2.47
N ASN A 16 -11.08 -3.84 2.09
CA ASN A 16 -11.04 -2.69 3.00
C ASN A 16 -11.99 -2.87 4.20
N ALA A 17 -13.09 -3.61 4.03
CA ALA A 17 -13.96 -4.01 5.13
C ALA A 17 -13.23 -4.93 6.14
N ARG A 18 -12.35 -5.84 5.67
CA ARG A 18 -11.52 -6.67 6.58
C ARG A 18 -10.57 -5.82 7.42
N VAL A 19 -10.03 -4.74 6.87
CA VAL A 19 -9.22 -3.77 7.64
C VAL A 19 -10.08 -3.08 8.72
N LEU A 20 -11.33 -2.76 8.38
CA LEU A 20 -12.27 -2.16 9.33
C LEU A 20 -12.68 -3.15 10.45
N GLN A 21 -12.77 -4.44 10.15
CA GLN A 21 -12.99 -5.48 11.16
C GLN A 21 -11.90 -5.51 12.22
N GLU A 22 -10.60 -5.33 11.84
CA GLU A 22 -9.50 -5.25 12.82
C GLU A 22 -9.66 -4.05 13.76
N ALA A 23 -10.16 -2.92 13.27
CA ALA A 23 -10.47 -1.77 14.12
C ALA A 23 -11.60 -2.06 15.13
N ASN A 24 -12.50 -2.99 14.80
CA ASN A 24 -13.61 -3.40 15.67
C ASN A 24 -13.26 -4.56 16.62
N ASP A 25 -12.16 -5.26 16.40
CA ASP A 25 -11.77 -6.45 17.17
C ASP A 25 -11.22 -6.06 18.56
N PRO A 26 -11.88 -6.44 19.67
CA PRO A 26 -11.42 -6.10 21.03
C PRO A 26 -10.11 -6.82 21.44
N THR A 27 -9.69 -7.84 20.71
CA THR A 27 -8.39 -8.52 20.95
C THR A 27 -7.20 -7.74 20.41
N VAL A 28 -7.45 -6.71 19.59
CA VAL A 28 -6.46 -5.78 19.06
C VAL A 28 -6.28 -4.62 20.04
N THR A 29 -5.05 -4.16 20.24
CA THR A 29 -4.76 -3.03 21.13
C THR A 29 -5.51 -1.78 20.68
N LEU A 30 -5.89 -0.90 21.60
CA LEU A 30 -6.66 0.30 21.26
C LEU A 30 -5.89 1.21 20.30
N LYS A 31 -4.58 1.33 20.49
CA LYS A 31 -3.67 2.07 19.60
C LYS A 31 -3.69 1.50 18.17
N ASP A 32 -3.59 0.17 18.03
CA ASP A 32 -3.64 -0.45 16.71
C ASP A 32 -5.05 -0.37 16.09
N ARG A 33 -6.13 -0.45 16.89
CA ARG A 33 -7.51 -0.24 16.40
C ARG A 33 -7.70 1.15 15.80
N ILE A 34 -7.17 2.19 16.47
CA ILE A 34 -7.15 3.56 15.95
C ILE A 34 -6.34 3.62 14.64
N ARG A 35 -5.19 2.95 14.61
CA ARG A 35 -4.35 2.87 13.42
C ARG A 35 -5.06 2.19 12.26
N PHE A 36 -5.83 1.11 12.50
CA PHE A 36 -6.62 0.45 11.46
C PHE A 36 -7.71 1.35 10.89
N LEU A 37 -8.35 2.21 11.69
CA LEU A 37 -9.24 3.25 11.17
C LEU A 37 -8.50 4.22 10.25
N GLY A 38 -7.28 4.60 10.60
CA GLY A 38 -6.41 5.43 9.75
C GLY A 38 -6.07 4.75 8.42
N ILE A 39 -5.71 3.46 8.47
CA ILE A 39 -5.41 2.64 7.28
C ILE A 39 -6.66 2.53 6.40
N PHE A 40 -7.81 2.20 6.95
CA PHE A 40 -9.08 2.13 6.22
C PHE A 40 -9.39 3.42 5.47
N SER A 41 -9.26 4.56 6.17
CA SER A 41 -9.51 5.89 5.59
C SER A 41 -8.53 6.22 4.46
N ASN A 42 -7.23 5.94 4.65
CA ASN A 42 -6.21 6.18 3.63
C ASN A 42 -6.39 5.28 2.40
N ASN A 43 -6.73 4.01 2.60
CA ASN A 43 -7.03 3.06 1.53
C ASN A 43 -8.21 3.53 0.69
N LEU A 44 -9.28 4.00 1.35
CA LEU A 44 -10.47 4.48 0.67
C LEU A 44 -10.18 5.75 -0.16
N ASP A 45 -9.36 6.68 0.36
CA ASP A 45 -8.91 7.85 -0.41
C ASP A 45 -8.14 7.43 -1.67
N GLU A 46 -7.23 6.46 -1.55
CA GLU A 46 -6.47 5.96 -2.70
C GLU A 46 -7.37 5.25 -3.72
N PHE A 47 -8.36 4.52 -3.26
CA PHE A 47 -9.35 3.88 -4.12
C PHE A 47 -10.14 4.91 -4.95
N PHE A 48 -10.61 5.99 -4.32
CA PHE A 48 -11.31 7.06 -5.03
C PHE A 48 -10.40 7.77 -6.04
N ARG A 49 -9.18 8.10 -5.64
CA ARG A 49 -8.20 8.81 -6.49
C ARG A 49 -7.83 8.04 -7.76
N VAL A 50 -7.88 6.72 -7.71
CA VAL A 50 -7.40 5.87 -8.78
C VAL A 50 -8.56 5.17 -9.49
N ARG A 51 -9.35 4.39 -8.75
CA ARG A 51 -10.34 3.50 -9.35
C ARG A 51 -11.64 4.22 -9.70
N VAL A 52 -12.19 4.95 -8.74
CA VAL A 52 -13.40 5.74 -8.99
C VAL A 52 -13.13 6.82 -10.03
N ALA A 53 -11.96 7.48 -9.98
CA ALA A 53 -11.54 8.42 -11.00
C ALA A 53 -11.50 7.80 -12.42
N THR A 54 -10.90 6.60 -12.54
CA THR A 54 -10.86 5.87 -13.82
C THR A 54 -12.26 5.53 -14.32
N LEU A 55 -13.15 5.02 -13.45
CA LEU A 55 -14.53 4.68 -13.84
C LEU A 55 -15.29 5.94 -14.29
N LYS A 56 -15.11 7.09 -13.62
CA LYS A 56 -15.73 8.35 -14.01
C LYS A 56 -15.26 8.82 -15.39
N ARG A 57 -13.95 8.73 -15.69
CA ARG A 57 -13.43 9.03 -17.02
C ARG A 57 -14.01 8.11 -18.09
N MET A 58 -14.17 6.81 -17.80
CA MET A 58 -14.82 5.86 -18.71
C MET A 58 -16.26 6.30 -19.03
N VAL A 59 -17.03 6.71 -18.01
CA VAL A 59 -18.40 7.25 -18.23
C VAL A 59 -18.36 8.50 -19.11
N GLU A 60 -17.48 9.46 -18.83
CA GLU A 60 -17.35 10.69 -19.63
C GLU A 60 -16.98 10.38 -21.09
N LEU A 61 -16.13 9.39 -21.33
CA LEU A 61 -15.74 8.94 -22.67
C LEU A 61 -16.90 8.26 -23.43
N ILE A 62 -17.69 7.43 -22.75
CA ILE A 62 -18.87 6.77 -23.31
C ILE A 62 -19.93 7.81 -23.65
N ASP A 63 -20.20 8.76 -22.75
CA ASP A 63 -21.17 9.83 -22.96
C ASP A 63 -20.79 10.71 -24.17
N LYS A 64 -19.49 10.96 -24.42
CA LYS A 64 -18.97 11.72 -25.55
C LYS A 64 -18.99 10.95 -26.87
N LYS A 65 -18.81 9.62 -26.82
CA LYS A 65 -18.72 8.75 -28.01
C LYS A 65 -19.99 7.89 -28.16
N LYS A 66 -21.16 8.50 -28.18
CA LYS A 66 -22.46 7.83 -28.35
C LYS A 66 -22.59 6.89 -29.57
N SER A 67 -21.57 6.80 -30.43
CA SER A 67 -21.58 6.03 -31.70
C SER A 67 -20.69 4.78 -31.70
N LEU A 68 -19.97 4.45 -30.63
CA LEU A 68 -19.14 3.24 -30.58
C LEU A 68 -19.81 2.19 -29.69
N ASN A 69 -20.33 1.12 -30.35
CA ASN A 69 -20.66 -0.14 -29.68
C ASN A 69 -19.38 -0.75 -29.09
N ILE A 70 -19.00 -0.31 -27.89
CA ILE A 70 -17.94 -0.97 -27.12
C ILE A 70 -18.68 -1.99 -26.28
N ASP A 71 -18.45 -3.27 -26.53
CA ASP A 71 -18.86 -4.39 -25.68
C ASP A 71 -18.14 -4.27 -24.34
N ILE A 72 -18.68 -3.44 -23.43
CA ILE A 72 -18.21 -3.31 -22.06
C ILE A 72 -18.96 -4.36 -21.26
N LEU A 73 -18.24 -5.40 -20.82
CA LEU A 73 -18.76 -6.52 -20.03
C LEU A 73 -19.58 -6.07 -18.79
N GLU A 74 -19.35 -4.87 -18.27
CA GLU A 74 -20.13 -4.26 -17.17
C GLU A 74 -20.19 -2.73 -17.37
N SER A 75 -21.39 -2.15 -17.25
CA SER A 75 -21.56 -0.70 -17.32
C SER A 75 -20.83 0.00 -16.17
N PRO A 76 -19.89 0.94 -16.44
CA PRO A 76 -19.19 1.69 -15.38
C PRO A 76 -20.13 2.43 -14.43
N ASN A 77 -21.30 2.86 -14.90
CA ASN A 77 -22.30 3.53 -14.06
C ASN A 77 -22.86 2.57 -13.00
N LEU A 78 -23.18 1.31 -13.35
CA LEU A 78 -23.67 0.31 -12.42
C LEU A 78 -22.63 -0.01 -11.35
N ILE A 79 -21.35 -0.11 -11.74
CA ILE A 79 -20.24 -0.33 -10.80
C ILE A 79 -20.11 0.86 -9.85
N LEU A 80 -20.22 2.11 -10.34
CA LEU A 80 -20.15 3.30 -9.50
C LEU A 80 -21.30 3.36 -8.48
N ASP A 81 -22.53 2.98 -8.87
CA ASP A 81 -23.68 2.93 -7.98
C ASP A 81 -23.51 1.86 -6.89
N GLU A 82 -22.97 0.71 -7.25
CA GLU A 82 -22.66 -0.35 -6.30
C GLU A 82 -21.54 0.05 -5.33
N ILE A 83 -20.47 0.67 -5.82
CA ILE A 83 -19.41 1.25 -5.01
C ILE A 83 -19.99 2.21 -3.99
N GLN A 84 -20.87 3.12 -4.42
CA GLN A 84 -21.46 4.12 -3.53
C GLN A 84 -22.29 3.46 -2.41
N LYS A 85 -23.12 2.46 -2.72
CA LYS A 85 -23.88 1.70 -1.71
C LYS A 85 -22.96 1.06 -0.67
N VAL A 86 -21.91 0.36 -1.13
CA VAL A 86 -20.96 -0.31 -0.24
C VAL A 86 -20.20 0.71 0.63
N VAL A 87 -19.74 1.81 0.04
CA VAL A 87 -19.00 2.87 0.75
C VAL A 87 -19.86 3.51 1.84
N LEU A 88 -21.13 3.82 1.58
CA LEU A 88 -22.04 4.39 2.57
C LEU A 88 -22.26 3.42 3.76
N LYS A 89 -22.43 2.12 3.48
CA LYS A 89 -22.54 1.09 4.53
C LYS A 89 -21.25 1.03 5.37
N GLN A 90 -20.09 1.00 4.73
CA GLN A 90 -18.80 0.99 5.43
C GLN A 90 -18.56 2.28 6.23
N GLN A 91 -19.01 3.42 5.75
CA GLN A 91 -18.90 4.70 6.49
C GLN A 91 -19.76 4.70 7.76
N SER A 92 -20.97 4.14 7.70
CA SER A 92 -21.82 3.97 8.88
C SER A 92 -21.16 3.07 9.93
N GLU A 93 -20.60 1.94 9.49
CA GLU A 93 -19.88 1.01 10.37
C GLU A 93 -18.62 1.66 10.96
N PHE A 94 -17.86 2.42 10.16
CA PHE A 94 -16.71 3.18 10.61
C PHE A 94 -17.08 4.15 11.74
N ASN A 95 -18.18 4.89 11.59
CA ASN A 95 -18.64 5.85 12.59
C ASN A 95 -19.03 5.14 13.90
N ARG A 96 -19.70 3.97 13.79
CA ARG A 96 -20.04 3.14 14.95
C ARG A 96 -18.78 2.67 15.70
N ILE A 97 -17.78 2.19 14.98
CA ILE A 97 -16.51 1.70 15.55
C ILE A 97 -15.75 2.86 16.21
N TRP A 98 -15.67 4.01 15.55
CA TRP A 98 -15.03 5.19 16.10
C TRP A 98 -15.67 5.64 17.41
N ASN A 99 -17.01 5.68 17.46
CA ASN A 99 -17.74 6.02 18.68
C ASN A 99 -17.43 5.05 19.84
N ASN A 100 -17.29 3.76 19.55
CA ASN A 100 -16.91 2.77 20.57
C ASN A 100 -15.46 2.96 21.03
N ILE A 101 -14.54 3.19 20.12
CA ILE A 101 -13.13 3.50 20.43
C ILE A 101 -13.05 4.77 21.28
N ASN A 102 -13.78 5.82 20.94
CA ASN A 102 -13.78 7.06 21.69
C ASN A 102 -14.30 6.87 23.14
N LYS A 103 -15.36 6.07 23.34
CA LYS A 103 -15.83 5.68 24.69
C LYS A 103 -14.75 4.94 25.48
N GLU A 104 -13.98 4.07 24.81
CA GLU A 104 -12.88 3.33 25.43
C GLU A 104 -11.70 4.22 25.78
N LEU A 105 -11.35 5.19 24.93
CA LEU A 105 -10.36 6.23 25.23
C LEU A 105 -10.70 6.99 26.51
N ILE A 106 -11.96 7.42 26.62
CA ILE A 106 -12.45 8.13 27.83
C ILE A 106 -12.28 7.27 29.10
N LYS A 107 -12.61 5.96 29.04
CA LYS A 107 -12.40 5.03 30.15
C LYS A 107 -10.90 4.92 30.54
N ARG A 108 -10.01 5.08 29.58
CA ARG A 108 -8.55 5.10 29.81
C ARG A 108 -7.99 6.49 30.12
N LYS A 109 -8.88 7.43 30.46
CA LYS A 109 -8.51 8.82 30.77
C LYS A 109 -7.79 9.56 29.63
N VAL A 110 -8.11 9.21 28.40
CA VAL A 110 -7.71 9.94 27.19
C VAL A 110 -8.95 10.58 26.58
N VAL A 111 -8.97 11.91 26.44
CA VAL A 111 -10.14 12.64 25.98
C VAL A 111 -9.75 13.54 24.82
N ILE A 112 -10.48 13.43 23.70
CA ILE A 112 -10.37 14.38 22.60
C ILE A 112 -11.37 15.50 22.83
N ILE A 113 -10.87 16.72 23.01
CA ILE A 113 -11.64 17.91 23.36
C ILE A 113 -11.72 18.81 22.13
N ASN A 114 -12.89 19.41 21.88
CA ASN A 114 -13.07 20.41 20.83
C ASN A 114 -12.99 21.84 21.42
N ASP A 115 -13.02 22.84 20.54
CA ASP A 115 -12.95 24.27 20.86
C ASP A 115 -13.99 24.74 21.89
N LYS A 116 -15.18 24.11 21.93
CA LYS A 116 -16.30 24.47 22.81
C LYS A 116 -16.15 23.97 24.26
N LYS A 117 -15.28 22.96 24.49
CA LYS A 117 -15.17 22.27 25.79
C LYS A 117 -13.87 22.60 26.55
N LEU A 118 -13.16 23.62 26.14
CA LEU A 118 -11.92 24.07 26.81
C LEU A 118 -12.19 24.71 28.13
N ASN A 119 -11.45 24.33 29.19
CA ASN A 119 -11.40 25.04 30.46
C ASN A 119 -10.48 26.29 30.36
N LEU A 120 -10.42 27.09 31.43
CA LEU A 120 -9.68 28.37 31.40
C LEU A 120 -8.18 28.21 31.10
N SER A 121 -7.50 27.27 31.76
CA SER A 121 -6.07 27.02 31.55
C SER A 121 -5.80 26.50 30.13
N GLN A 122 -6.69 25.65 29.58
CA GLN A 122 -6.61 25.15 28.22
C GLN A 122 -6.86 26.26 27.19
N LYS A 123 -7.79 27.18 27.44
CA LYS A 123 -8.01 28.36 26.58
C LYS A 123 -6.76 29.24 26.47
N ILE A 124 -6.10 29.51 27.61
CA ILE A 124 -4.85 30.27 27.64
C ILE A 124 -3.76 29.53 26.85
N PHE A 125 -3.59 28.22 27.08
CA PHE A 125 -2.63 27.39 26.35
C PHE A 125 -2.90 27.39 24.83
N VAL A 126 -4.15 27.16 24.41
CA VAL A 126 -4.55 27.12 22.99
C VAL A 126 -4.31 28.48 22.33
N ARG A 127 -4.51 29.60 23.06
CA ARG A 127 -4.22 30.93 22.56
C ARG A 127 -2.72 31.12 22.29
N ASN A 128 -1.89 30.83 23.28
CA ASN A 128 -0.45 30.96 23.16
C ASN A 128 0.10 30.02 22.07
N TYR A 129 -0.32 28.77 22.08
CA TYR A 129 0.07 27.80 21.03
C TYR A 129 -0.34 28.25 19.63
N PHE A 130 -1.52 28.88 19.49
CA PHE A 130 -1.95 29.44 18.21
C PHE A 130 -1.01 30.55 17.77
N ASP A 131 -0.71 31.54 18.65
CA ASP A 131 0.12 32.68 18.30
C ASP A 131 1.57 32.26 17.98
N ASP A 132 2.15 31.37 18.79
CA ASP A 132 3.56 30.94 18.66
C ASP A 132 3.79 29.95 17.52
N VAL A 133 2.86 29.02 17.31
CA VAL A 133 3.10 27.86 16.43
C VAL A 133 2.19 27.83 15.21
N VAL A 134 0.91 28.14 15.37
CA VAL A 134 -0.09 27.91 14.29
C VAL A 134 -0.22 29.12 13.37
N ARG A 135 -0.26 30.31 13.93
CA ARG A 135 -0.52 31.58 13.22
C ARG A 135 0.38 31.81 11.99
N PRO A 136 1.70 31.50 12.03
CA PRO A 136 2.57 31.69 10.86
C PRO A 136 2.18 30.87 9.62
N TYR A 137 1.39 29.82 9.81
CA TYR A 137 0.95 28.91 8.72
C TYR A 137 -0.47 29.18 8.24
N ILE A 138 -1.20 30.13 8.86
CA ILE A 138 -2.61 30.42 8.53
C ILE A 138 -2.71 31.40 7.38
N ILE A 139 -3.35 30.97 6.30
CA ILE A 139 -3.62 31.77 5.12
C ILE A 139 -5.13 31.74 4.88
N PRO A 140 -5.89 32.74 5.39
CA PRO A 140 -7.32 32.82 5.14
C PRO A 140 -7.59 33.25 3.68
N LEU A 141 -8.50 32.58 3.03
CA LEU A 141 -8.96 32.90 1.67
C LEU A 141 -10.41 33.37 1.73
N MET A 142 -10.65 34.61 1.34
CA MET A 142 -12.00 35.15 1.18
C MET A 142 -12.54 34.70 -0.18
N ILE A 143 -13.57 33.87 -0.20
CA ILE A 143 -13.94 33.13 -1.42
C ILE A 143 -15.09 33.74 -2.22
N GLU A 144 -15.85 34.69 -1.68
CA GLU A 144 -17.02 35.26 -2.34
C GLU A 144 -16.72 36.01 -3.65
N ASN A 145 -15.65 36.78 -3.61
CA ASN A 145 -15.27 37.66 -4.73
C ASN A 145 -14.36 36.97 -5.75
N LEU A 146 -14.08 35.66 -5.56
CA LEU A 146 -13.22 34.93 -6.47
C LEU A 146 -14.06 34.37 -7.63
N PRO A 147 -13.70 34.64 -8.88
CA PRO A 147 -14.39 34.05 -10.04
C PRO A 147 -14.26 32.50 -10.00
N GLU A 148 -13.11 31.99 -9.60
CA GLU A 148 -12.84 30.57 -9.38
C GLU A 148 -12.16 30.38 -8.05
N LEU A 149 -12.43 29.23 -7.38
CA LEU A 149 -11.70 28.88 -6.18
C LEU A 149 -10.22 28.64 -6.51
N PRO A 150 -9.30 29.14 -5.66
CA PRO A 150 -7.90 28.84 -5.83
C PRO A 150 -7.67 27.33 -5.72
N TYR A 151 -6.54 26.90 -6.23
CA TYR A 151 -6.14 25.52 -6.18
C TYR A 151 -6.16 24.96 -4.74
N LEU A 152 -7.13 24.09 -4.46
CA LEU A 152 -7.15 23.34 -3.20
C LEU A 152 -6.25 22.11 -3.29
N ARG A 153 -5.38 21.92 -2.31
CA ARG A 153 -4.43 20.78 -2.29
C ARG A 153 -5.15 19.46 -2.01
N ASP A 154 -4.77 18.43 -2.74
CA ASP A 154 -5.25 17.07 -2.48
C ASP A 154 -4.75 16.54 -1.12
N LYS A 155 -5.58 15.77 -0.42
CA LYS A 155 -5.34 15.23 0.92
C LYS A 155 -5.23 16.26 2.04
N SER A 156 -5.38 17.54 1.78
CA SER A 156 -5.46 18.55 2.83
C SER A 156 -6.86 18.63 3.42
N LEU A 157 -6.92 19.09 4.66
CA LEU A 157 -8.16 19.44 5.34
C LEU A 157 -8.35 20.93 5.23
N TYR A 158 -9.58 21.36 5.06
CA TYR A 158 -9.97 22.76 5.00
C TYR A 158 -11.06 23.04 6.01
N LEU A 159 -11.01 24.22 6.61
CA LEU A 159 -12.14 24.82 7.29
C LEU A 159 -12.90 25.72 6.32
N ALA A 160 -14.18 25.44 6.11
CA ALA A 160 -15.12 26.34 5.48
C ALA A 160 -15.81 27.14 6.57
N ILE A 161 -15.78 28.46 6.44
CA ILE A 161 -16.15 29.40 7.50
C ILE A 161 -17.22 30.34 6.95
N VAL A 162 -18.31 30.46 7.72
CA VAL A 162 -19.32 31.51 7.55
C VAL A 162 -19.09 32.55 8.64
N MET A 163 -18.99 33.80 8.24
CA MET A 163 -18.82 34.94 9.15
C MET A 163 -20.04 35.83 9.08
N ARG A 164 -20.62 36.15 10.23
CA ARG A 164 -21.85 36.96 10.34
C ARG A 164 -21.69 38.08 11.39
N ASN A 165 -22.45 39.14 11.21
CA ASN A 165 -22.68 40.11 12.26
C ASN A 165 -24.07 39.85 12.85
N LYS A 166 -24.18 39.58 14.15
CA LYS A 166 -25.47 39.34 14.81
C LYS A 166 -26.46 40.52 14.68
N GLN A 167 -25.97 41.74 14.46
CA GLN A 167 -26.78 42.93 14.33
C GLN A 167 -27.24 43.18 12.87
N ASN A 168 -26.61 42.55 11.87
CA ASN A 168 -26.96 42.67 10.45
C ASN A 168 -26.76 41.31 9.76
N ALA A 169 -27.78 40.47 9.85
CA ALA A 169 -27.77 39.12 9.29
C ALA A 169 -27.65 39.04 7.76
N TYR A 170 -27.83 40.15 7.05
CA TYR A 170 -27.77 40.20 5.59
C TYR A 170 -26.36 40.30 5.01
N HIS A 171 -25.32 40.45 5.85
CA HIS A 171 -23.93 40.47 5.42
C HIS A 171 -23.18 39.21 5.94
N GLU A 172 -23.30 38.14 5.19
CA GLU A 172 -22.49 36.95 5.38
C GLU A 172 -21.25 36.99 4.50
N LYS A 173 -20.12 36.51 5.00
CA LYS A 173 -18.92 36.28 4.21
C LYS A 173 -18.40 34.86 4.41
N PHE A 174 -17.87 34.31 3.31
CA PHE A 174 -17.32 32.96 3.30
C PHE A 174 -15.80 33.02 3.22
N ALA A 175 -15.14 32.18 4.01
CA ALA A 175 -13.70 32.02 3.95
C ALA A 175 -13.29 30.55 3.99
N LEU A 176 -12.12 30.27 3.46
CA LEU A 176 -11.46 28.97 3.59
C LEU A 176 -10.12 29.12 4.30
N ILE A 177 -9.79 28.16 5.17
CA ILE A 177 -8.46 28.04 5.77
C ILE A 177 -7.98 26.60 5.54
N GLU A 178 -6.82 26.42 4.91
CA GLU A 178 -6.13 25.14 4.88
C GLU A 178 -5.57 24.83 6.26
N ILE A 179 -5.86 23.63 6.80
CA ILE A 179 -5.34 23.18 8.08
C ILE A 179 -3.91 22.69 7.89
N PRO A 180 -2.87 23.31 8.47
CA PRO A 180 -1.46 23.03 8.20
C PRO A 180 -0.94 21.78 8.92
N SER A 181 -1.72 20.69 8.91
CA SER A 181 -1.41 19.46 9.65
C SER A 181 -0.16 18.72 9.18
N LYS A 182 0.34 19.01 7.96
CA LYS A 182 1.59 18.44 7.46
C LYS A 182 2.83 19.11 8.09
N SER A 183 2.74 20.40 8.39
CA SER A 183 3.86 21.19 8.88
C SER A 183 4.03 21.09 10.39
N ILE A 184 2.93 21.12 11.14
CA ILE A 184 2.93 21.22 12.59
C ILE A 184 2.24 20.07 13.33
N GLY A 185 1.80 19.04 12.58
CA GLY A 185 1.03 17.94 13.15
C GLY A 185 -0.45 18.26 13.31
N ARG A 186 -1.25 17.30 13.72
CA ARG A 186 -2.71 17.47 13.88
C ARG A 186 -3.16 17.40 15.33
N PHE A 187 -2.41 16.71 16.18
CA PHE A 187 -2.76 16.46 17.57
C PHE A 187 -1.92 17.32 18.48
N VAL A 188 -2.58 18.01 19.40
CA VAL A 188 -1.92 18.82 20.43
C VAL A 188 -2.35 18.32 21.80
N ILE A 189 -1.39 17.99 22.67
CA ILE A 189 -1.65 17.57 24.03
C ILE A 189 -1.87 18.82 24.87
N LEU A 190 -3.03 18.90 25.52
CA LEU A 190 -3.41 20.04 26.37
C LEU A 190 -2.91 19.86 27.81
N PRO A 191 -2.66 20.94 28.54
CA PRO A 191 -2.52 20.89 29.98
C PRO A 191 -3.71 20.19 30.63
N SER A 192 -3.46 19.20 31.45
CA SER A 192 -4.51 18.38 32.04
C SER A 192 -4.34 18.27 33.55
N SER A 193 -5.45 18.20 34.28
CA SER A 193 -5.46 17.90 35.71
C SER A 193 -5.29 16.40 35.94
N LYS A 194 -4.54 16.06 36.99
CA LYS A 194 -4.32 14.71 37.57
C LYS A 194 -4.78 13.48 36.73
N GLY A 195 -3.84 12.99 35.94
CA GLY A 195 -3.96 11.64 35.32
C GLY A 195 -4.90 11.51 34.12
N THR A 196 -5.38 12.62 33.53
CA THR A 196 -6.16 12.62 32.29
C THR A 196 -5.33 13.24 31.16
N ASN A 197 -5.18 12.56 30.05
CA ASN A 197 -4.56 13.10 28.84
C ASN A 197 -5.62 13.74 27.95
N ALA A 198 -5.62 15.07 27.85
CA ALA A 198 -6.51 15.81 26.97
C ALA A 198 -5.80 16.14 25.67
N ILE A 199 -6.44 15.86 24.55
CA ILE A 199 -5.94 16.09 23.19
C ILE A 199 -6.90 17.02 22.47
N ILE A 200 -6.41 18.02 21.77
CA ILE A 200 -7.19 18.85 20.85
C ILE A 200 -6.67 18.67 19.42
N LEU A 201 -7.56 18.74 18.45
CA LEU A 201 -7.20 18.72 17.04
C LEU A 201 -6.84 20.13 16.56
N LEU A 202 -5.93 20.21 15.59
CA LEU A 202 -5.46 21.48 15.06
C LEU A 202 -6.60 22.34 14.49
N GLU A 203 -7.58 21.72 13.84
CA GLU A 203 -8.78 22.38 13.34
C GLU A 203 -9.57 23.08 14.45
N ASP A 204 -9.66 22.48 15.63
CA ASP A 204 -10.38 23.08 16.76
C ASP A 204 -9.58 24.22 17.42
N ILE A 205 -8.23 24.15 17.39
CA ILE A 205 -7.38 25.28 17.77
C ILE A 205 -7.62 26.48 16.84
N ILE A 206 -7.71 26.25 15.54
CA ILE A 206 -7.99 27.30 14.55
C ILE A 206 -9.40 27.86 14.76
N LYS A 207 -10.42 26.99 14.95
CA LYS A 207 -11.81 27.41 15.23
C LYS A 207 -11.89 28.33 16.46
N PHE A 208 -11.22 27.98 17.55
CA PHE A 208 -11.18 28.79 18.76
C PHE A 208 -10.60 30.19 18.52
N ASN A 209 -9.68 30.32 17.54
CA ASN A 209 -8.98 31.57 17.25
C ASN A 209 -9.53 32.34 16.04
N LEU A 210 -10.66 31.93 15.44
CA LEU A 210 -11.29 32.66 14.34
C LEU A 210 -11.55 34.15 14.63
N PRO A 211 -12.02 34.55 15.83
CA PRO A 211 -12.18 35.96 16.15
C PRO A 211 -10.89 36.78 16.04
N ILE A 212 -9.73 36.20 16.28
CA ILE A 212 -8.44 36.88 16.10
C ILE A 212 -8.00 36.88 14.65
N ILE A 213 -8.15 35.75 13.96
CA ILE A 213 -7.78 35.63 12.53
C ILE A 213 -8.51 36.69 11.71
N PHE A 214 -9.78 36.92 12.01
CA PHE A 214 -10.64 37.87 11.31
C PHE A 214 -10.90 39.18 12.09
N SER A 215 -10.03 39.57 13.03
CA SER A 215 -10.19 40.74 13.88
C SER A 215 -10.32 42.07 13.12
N HIS A 216 -9.77 42.15 11.90
CA HIS A 216 -9.91 43.33 11.01
C HIS A 216 -11.31 43.50 10.45
N PHE A 217 -12.17 42.46 10.51
CA PHE A 217 -13.54 42.50 10.08
C PHE A 217 -14.50 42.66 11.25
N LYS A 218 -15.59 43.37 11.09
CA LYS A 218 -16.59 43.61 12.16
C LYS A 218 -17.55 42.41 12.35
N PHE A 219 -17.06 41.16 12.18
CA PHE A 219 -17.83 39.94 12.41
C PHE A 219 -17.67 39.48 13.86
N ASN A 220 -18.77 39.00 14.43
CA ASN A 220 -18.81 38.53 15.83
C ASN A 220 -19.38 37.11 15.97
N HIS A 221 -19.77 36.49 14.86
CA HIS A 221 -20.22 35.11 14.83
C HIS A 221 -19.52 34.35 13.70
N PHE A 222 -18.97 33.19 14.07
CA PHE A 222 -18.21 32.33 13.18
C PHE A 222 -18.77 30.92 13.25
N ASP A 223 -19.19 30.37 12.11
CA ASP A 223 -19.57 28.97 11.97
C ASP A 223 -18.58 28.31 11.03
N ALA A 224 -17.87 27.25 11.50
CA ALA A 224 -16.75 26.67 10.78
C ALA A 224 -16.82 25.16 10.77
N HIS A 225 -16.74 24.59 9.58
CA HIS A 225 -16.87 23.17 9.34
C HIS A 225 -15.71 22.62 8.53
N VAL A 226 -15.27 21.38 8.90
CA VAL A 226 -14.17 20.71 8.20
C VAL A 226 -14.71 20.04 6.95
N PHE A 227 -13.96 20.18 5.86
CA PHE A 227 -14.17 19.36 4.68
C PHE A 227 -12.87 18.88 4.06
N LYS A 228 -12.99 17.89 3.19
CA LYS A 228 -11.87 17.27 2.49
C LYS A 228 -12.22 17.00 1.04
N ILE A 229 -11.28 17.28 0.15
CA ILE A 229 -11.37 16.95 -1.27
C ILE A 229 -10.34 15.85 -1.58
N THR A 230 -10.76 14.89 -2.39
CA THR A 230 -9.87 13.91 -3.02
C THR A 230 -9.92 14.14 -4.53
N LYS A 231 -8.77 14.30 -5.15
CA LYS A 231 -8.63 14.59 -6.58
C LYS A 231 -8.17 13.37 -7.37
N ASP A 232 -8.44 13.36 -8.65
CA ASP A 232 -7.87 12.39 -9.59
C ASP A 232 -6.34 12.44 -9.53
N ALA A 233 -5.71 11.29 -9.44
CA ALA A 233 -4.27 11.17 -9.29
C ALA A 233 -3.56 10.66 -10.54
N GLU A 234 -4.26 10.50 -11.65
CA GLU A 234 -3.64 10.00 -12.88
C GLU A 234 -2.74 11.06 -13.51
N ILE A 235 -1.58 10.60 -13.98
CA ILE A 235 -0.66 11.41 -14.77
C ILE A 235 -0.91 11.06 -16.23
N ASP A 236 -1.36 12.04 -17.00
CA ASP A 236 -1.44 11.91 -18.44
C ASP A 236 -0.03 12.18 -19.03
N LEU A 237 0.58 11.14 -19.58
CA LEU A 237 1.93 11.19 -20.16
C LEU A 237 1.92 11.28 -21.69
N ASP A 238 0.76 11.07 -22.32
CA ASP A 238 0.69 10.81 -23.77
C ASP A 238 0.53 12.08 -24.62
N GLN A 239 0.21 13.23 -24.02
CA GLN A 239 -0.17 14.43 -24.79
C GLN A 239 0.99 15.33 -25.24
N GLU A 240 2.27 14.98 -24.95
CA GLU A 240 3.38 15.88 -25.25
C GLU A 240 4.43 15.28 -26.17
N VAL A 241 4.47 15.81 -27.38
CA VAL A 241 5.50 15.54 -28.38
C VAL A 241 6.74 16.39 -28.06
N GLY A 242 7.93 15.79 -28.00
CA GLY A 242 9.21 16.49 -27.86
C GLY A 242 9.86 16.49 -26.48
N LEU A 243 9.17 16.10 -25.41
CA LEU A 243 9.78 15.99 -24.09
C LEU A 243 10.37 14.59 -23.83
N ASN A 244 11.49 14.54 -23.12
CA ASN A 244 12.03 13.26 -22.66
C ASN A 244 11.16 12.65 -21.54
N PHE A 245 11.40 11.37 -21.22
CA PHE A 245 10.57 10.62 -20.27
C PHE A 245 10.56 11.22 -18.85
N VAL A 246 11.70 11.71 -18.37
CA VAL A 246 11.84 12.33 -17.04
C VAL A 246 11.08 13.66 -16.98
N GLU A 247 11.18 14.48 -18.01
CA GLU A 247 10.44 15.74 -18.14
C GLU A 247 8.93 15.52 -18.19
N LYS A 248 8.48 14.51 -18.94
CA LYS A 248 7.05 14.11 -18.96
C LYS A 248 6.55 13.73 -17.57
N ILE A 249 7.31 12.98 -16.80
CA ILE A 249 6.92 12.62 -15.43
C ILE A 249 6.90 13.85 -14.53
N SER A 250 7.96 14.68 -14.56
CA SER A 250 8.03 15.91 -13.75
C SER A 250 6.86 16.84 -14.03
N LYS A 251 6.52 17.06 -15.31
CA LYS A 251 5.38 17.88 -15.72
C LYS A 251 4.05 17.22 -15.35
N GLY A 252 3.90 15.92 -15.56
CA GLY A 252 2.72 15.16 -15.15
C GLY A 252 2.46 15.23 -13.65
N VAL A 253 3.51 15.16 -12.81
CA VAL A 253 3.40 15.35 -11.36
C VAL A 253 2.90 16.75 -11.01
N LYS A 254 3.42 17.81 -11.68
CA LYS A 254 2.92 19.18 -11.51
C LYS A 254 1.46 19.30 -11.95
N ASN A 255 1.08 18.71 -13.08
CA ASN A 255 -0.29 18.76 -13.62
C ASN A 255 -1.28 17.96 -12.75
N ARG A 256 -0.85 16.88 -12.10
CA ARG A 256 -1.69 16.14 -11.13
C ARG A 256 -2.26 17.07 -10.04
N ARG A 257 -1.54 18.12 -9.68
CA ARG A 257 -2.02 19.10 -8.71
C ARG A 257 -3.34 19.74 -9.16
N LYS A 258 -3.58 19.88 -10.48
CA LYS A 258 -4.79 20.45 -11.10
C LYS A 258 -5.90 19.42 -11.34
N GLY A 259 -5.76 18.17 -10.86
CA GLY A 259 -6.75 17.10 -11.08
C GLY A 259 -8.16 17.46 -10.60
N LYS A 260 -9.17 16.97 -11.32
CA LYS A 260 -10.58 17.19 -10.98
C LYS A 260 -10.94 16.55 -9.63
N PRO A 261 -11.81 17.13 -8.81
CA PRO A 261 -12.34 16.51 -7.61
C PRO A 261 -13.11 15.22 -7.95
N VAL A 262 -12.81 14.13 -7.25
CA VAL A 262 -13.50 12.82 -7.40
C VAL A 262 -14.28 12.42 -6.16
N ARG A 263 -13.98 13.05 -5.00
CA ARG A 263 -14.68 12.84 -3.74
C ARG A 263 -14.65 14.11 -2.91
N PHE A 264 -15.78 14.45 -2.32
CA PHE A 264 -15.95 15.56 -1.39
C PHE A 264 -16.58 15.02 -0.10
N VAL A 265 -15.87 15.11 1.01
CA VAL A 265 -16.36 14.69 2.32
C VAL A 265 -16.46 15.93 3.20
N TYR A 266 -17.62 16.17 3.79
CA TYR A 266 -17.90 17.36 4.55
C TYR A 266 -18.60 17.05 5.87
N ASP A 267 -18.47 17.94 6.85
CA ASP A 267 -19.19 17.84 8.12
C ASP A 267 -20.70 18.02 7.85
N LYS A 268 -21.51 17.03 8.21
CA LYS A 268 -22.97 17.04 7.98
C LYS A 268 -23.70 18.20 8.64
N GLU A 269 -23.06 18.85 9.64
CA GLU A 269 -23.58 20.06 10.31
C GLU A 269 -23.26 21.35 9.55
N MET A 270 -22.56 21.27 8.41
CA MET A 270 -22.24 22.42 7.58
C MET A 270 -23.53 23.11 7.10
N ASN A 271 -23.54 24.46 7.17
CA ASN A 271 -24.62 25.27 6.65
C ASN A 271 -24.91 24.94 5.18
N ALA A 272 -26.20 24.81 4.83
CA ALA A 272 -26.63 24.42 3.50
C ALA A 272 -26.18 25.40 2.41
N GLU A 273 -26.26 26.70 2.67
CA GLU A 273 -25.85 27.74 1.71
C GLU A 273 -24.35 27.68 1.41
N LEU A 274 -23.51 27.50 2.45
CA LEU A 274 -22.08 27.32 2.29
C LEU A 274 -21.77 26.02 1.53
N LEU A 275 -22.50 24.93 1.81
CA LEU A 275 -22.34 23.66 1.11
C LEU A 275 -22.66 23.81 -0.38
N ASP A 276 -23.80 24.40 -0.71
CA ASP A 276 -24.22 24.61 -2.10
C ASP A 276 -23.24 25.52 -2.84
N TYR A 277 -22.76 26.57 -2.17
CA TYR A 277 -21.74 27.46 -2.70
C TYR A 277 -20.46 26.68 -3.05
N LEU A 278 -19.97 25.83 -2.13
CA LEU A 278 -18.78 25.02 -2.36
C LEU A 278 -18.97 23.99 -3.48
N ILE A 279 -20.14 23.33 -3.53
CA ILE A 279 -20.50 22.38 -4.59
C ILE A 279 -20.44 23.07 -5.95
N GLN A 280 -21.02 24.25 -6.08
CA GLN A 280 -21.04 25.03 -7.32
C GLN A 280 -19.62 25.49 -7.71
N LYS A 281 -18.90 26.12 -6.81
CA LYS A 281 -17.55 26.66 -7.06
C LYS A 281 -16.50 25.59 -7.34
N LEU A 282 -16.62 24.41 -6.74
CA LEU A 282 -15.76 23.27 -6.99
C LEU A 282 -16.21 22.45 -8.21
N GLN A 283 -17.28 22.87 -8.89
CA GLN A 283 -17.85 22.17 -10.04
C GLN A 283 -18.14 20.69 -9.73
N LEU A 284 -18.61 20.42 -8.51
CA LEU A 284 -18.96 19.07 -8.09
C LEU A 284 -20.30 18.70 -8.76
N THR A 285 -20.28 17.68 -9.59
CA THR A 285 -21.51 17.13 -10.18
C THR A 285 -22.14 16.11 -9.25
N ARG A 286 -23.43 15.77 -9.43
CA ARG A 286 -24.09 14.66 -8.72
C ARG A 286 -23.35 13.31 -8.90
N LYS A 287 -22.59 13.16 -10.00
CA LYS A 287 -21.69 12.02 -10.24
C LYS A 287 -20.42 12.09 -9.36
N SER A 288 -20.14 13.22 -8.69
CA SER A 288 -19.09 13.33 -7.69
C SER A 288 -19.55 12.68 -6.41
N SER A 289 -18.68 11.92 -5.75
CA SER A 289 -19.02 11.29 -4.48
C SER A 289 -19.01 12.34 -3.37
N ILE A 290 -20.16 12.98 -3.15
CA ILE A 290 -20.42 13.94 -2.08
C ILE A 290 -20.89 13.13 -0.88
N ILE A 291 -20.10 13.10 0.21
CA ILE A 291 -20.29 12.21 1.35
C ILE A 291 -20.42 13.04 2.63
N PRO A 292 -21.60 13.05 3.28
CA PRO A 292 -21.73 13.64 4.59
C PRO A 292 -20.95 12.79 5.61
N GLY A 293 -20.14 13.43 6.43
CA GLY A 293 -19.33 12.81 7.47
C GLY A 293 -19.64 13.35 8.86
N GLY A 294 -18.86 12.93 9.84
CA GLY A 294 -18.86 13.53 11.18
C GLY A 294 -17.98 14.76 11.25
N HIS A 295 -17.73 15.21 12.48
CA HIS A 295 -16.85 16.36 12.74
C HIS A 295 -15.37 16.11 12.38
N ILE A 296 -14.91 14.87 12.49
CA ILE A 296 -13.52 14.50 12.24
C ILE A 296 -13.39 13.83 10.87
N HIS A 297 -12.56 14.39 10.01
CA HIS A 297 -12.24 13.85 8.69
C HIS A 297 -10.77 13.44 8.60
N ASN A 298 -10.38 12.76 7.50
CA ASN A 298 -9.00 12.36 7.22
C ASN A 298 -8.33 11.58 8.36
N PHE A 299 -8.93 10.45 8.72
CA PHE A 299 -8.40 9.56 9.77
C PHE A 299 -7.00 9.00 9.47
N ARG A 300 -6.44 9.22 8.29
CA ARG A 300 -5.04 8.86 7.99
C ARG A 300 -4.08 9.40 9.06
N HIS A 301 -4.31 10.63 9.57
CA HIS A 301 -3.47 11.21 10.61
C HIS A 301 -3.56 10.45 11.94
N PHE A 302 -4.62 9.68 12.18
CA PHE A 302 -4.76 8.83 13.35
C PHE A 302 -3.83 7.60 13.36
N MET A 303 -3.12 7.32 12.26
CA MET A 303 -2.01 6.36 12.27
C MET A 303 -0.85 6.84 13.14
N ASP A 304 -0.71 8.16 13.31
CA ASP A 304 0.28 8.83 14.15
C ASP A 304 -0.38 9.38 15.43
N PHE A 305 -1.38 8.67 15.98
CA PHE A 305 -2.04 9.05 17.21
C PHE A 305 -1.02 9.17 18.35
N PRO A 306 -1.09 10.24 19.20
CA PRO A 306 -0.11 10.50 20.25
C PRO A 306 0.10 9.30 21.18
N ASP A 307 1.31 9.14 21.67
CA ASP A 307 1.70 8.03 22.55
C ASP A 307 1.29 8.30 24.02
N VAL A 308 -0.01 8.43 24.22
CA VAL A 308 -0.65 8.68 25.52
C VAL A 308 -1.34 7.46 26.10
N LEU A 309 -1.34 6.34 25.34
CA LEU A 309 -1.93 5.07 25.72
C LEU A 309 -0.86 4.15 26.29
N VAL A 310 -0.98 3.81 27.57
CA VAL A 310 -0.15 2.77 28.18
C VAL A 310 -0.71 1.41 27.80
N GLU A 311 -0.06 0.71 26.90
CA GLU A 311 -0.45 -0.63 26.45
C GLU A 311 0.64 -1.65 26.77
N LYS A 312 0.23 -2.81 27.31
CA LYS A 312 1.16 -3.87 27.72
C LYS A 312 1.71 -4.72 26.56
N GLN A 313 1.12 -4.63 25.37
CA GLN A 313 1.47 -5.51 24.25
C GLN A 313 2.32 -4.75 23.24
N GLU A 314 3.64 -4.86 23.37
CA GLU A 314 4.57 -4.43 22.33
C GLU A 314 4.64 -5.47 21.20
N ARG A 315 4.84 -4.98 19.98
CA ARG A 315 5.15 -5.86 18.84
C ARG A 315 6.50 -6.52 19.07
N PRO A 316 6.63 -7.82 18.78
CA PRO A 316 7.93 -8.48 18.85
C PRO A 316 8.96 -7.73 18.01
N LYS A 317 10.12 -7.45 18.59
CA LYS A 317 11.24 -6.83 17.85
C LYS A 317 11.79 -7.83 16.84
N PRO A 318 12.16 -7.38 15.63
CA PRO A 318 12.87 -8.23 14.68
C PRO A 318 14.16 -8.80 15.32
N PHE A 319 14.46 -10.04 15.02
CA PHE A 319 15.65 -10.72 15.54
C PHE A 319 16.64 -11.06 14.41
N PRO A 320 17.95 -11.18 14.71
CA PRO A 320 18.94 -11.55 13.72
C PRO A 320 18.71 -12.98 13.20
N HIS A 321 18.85 -13.17 11.89
CA HIS A 321 18.80 -14.51 11.31
C HIS A 321 19.97 -15.37 11.84
N PRO A 322 19.75 -16.65 12.22
CA PRO A 322 20.79 -17.50 12.83
C PRO A 322 22.08 -17.61 12.03
N ALA A 323 22.00 -17.59 10.70
CA ALA A 323 23.18 -17.67 9.83
C ALA A 323 24.18 -16.51 10.00
N PHE A 324 23.75 -15.36 10.54
CA PHE A 324 24.58 -14.15 10.66
C PHE A 324 24.98 -13.79 12.10
N ARG A 325 24.57 -14.59 13.12
CA ARG A 325 24.79 -14.24 14.54
C ARG A 325 26.25 -14.07 14.93
N ASN A 326 27.11 -14.94 14.40
CA ASN A 326 28.53 -15.01 14.78
C ASN A 326 29.45 -14.73 13.58
N LYS A 327 28.96 -14.01 12.56
CA LYS A 327 29.70 -13.71 11.34
C LYS A 327 29.90 -12.21 11.21
N THR A 328 31.12 -11.85 10.86
CA THR A 328 31.49 -10.45 10.58
C THR A 328 31.05 -10.00 9.20
N GLN A 329 30.99 -10.94 8.24
CA GLN A 329 30.65 -10.65 6.84
C GLN A 329 29.46 -11.46 6.35
N VAL A 330 28.46 -10.77 5.82
CA VAL A 330 27.25 -11.37 5.23
C VAL A 330 27.59 -12.08 3.91
N SER A 331 28.45 -11.49 3.10
CA SER A 331 28.90 -12.02 1.81
C SER A 331 29.55 -13.40 1.95
N GLU A 332 30.37 -13.66 2.98
CA GLU A 332 30.96 -14.98 3.21
C GLU A 332 29.93 -16.08 3.45
N VAL A 333 28.84 -15.75 4.14
CA VAL A 333 27.75 -16.71 4.40
C VAL A 333 27.02 -17.02 3.10
N ILE A 334 26.68 -15.97 2.33
CA ILE A 334 25.92 -16.11 1.07
C ILE A 334 26.71 -16.90 0.04
N LEU A 335 28.03 -16.73 -0.03
CA LEU A 335 28.90 -17.49 -0.94
C LEU A 335 28.94 -18.99 -0.62
N LYS A 336 28.65 -19.38 0.62
CA LYS A 336 28.66 -20.80 1.08
C LYS A 336 27.29 -21.47 0.99
N LYS A 337 26.20 -20.73 1.20
CA LYS A 337 24.83 -21.25 1.20
C LYS A 337 23.79 -20.17 0.96
N ASP A 338 22.66 -20.56 0.39
CA ASP A 338 21.48 -19.71 0.31
C ASP A 338 20.93 -19.39 1.71
N VAL A 339 20.40 -18.19 1.90
CA VAL A 339 19.73 -17.75 3.14
C VAL A 339 18.42 -17.06 2.80
N MET A 340 17.35 -17.42 3.50
CA MET A 340 16.03 -16.79 3.35
C MET A 340 15.74 -15.87 4.53
N LEU A 341 15.60 -14.60 4.29
CA LEU A 341 15.12 -13.66 5.29
C LEU A 341 13.58 -13.57 5.22
N HIS A 342 12.95 -13.60 6.38
CA HIS A 342 11.50 -13.45 6.54
C HIS A 342 11.20 -12.16 7.31
N PHE A 343 10.77 -11.12 6.59
CA PHE A 343 10.34 -9.87 7.23
C PHE A 343 8.88 -9.99 7.68
N PRO A 344 8.50 -9.30 8.75
CA PRO A 344 9.28 -8.43 9.62
C PRO A 344 9.93 -9.18 10.82
N TYR A 345 9.98 -10.51 10.77
CA TYR A 345 10.51 -11.33 11.87
C TYR A 345 12.02 -11.22 11.98
N HIS A 346 12.74 -11.37 10.87
CA HIS A 346 14.17 -11.09 10.81
C HIS A 346 14.43 -9.59 10.62
N ASN A 347 15.55 -9.08 11.17
CA ASN A 347 15.99 -7.73 10.91
C ASN A 347 16.41 -7.55 9.44
N TYR A 348 16.40 -6.32 8.97
CA TYR A 348 16.72 -5.97 7.57
C TYR A 348 18.23 -5.75 7.36
N ASP A 349 19.02 -5.70 8.45
CA ASP A 349 20.43 -5.33 8.41
C ASP A 349 21.27 -6.18 7.45
N PRO A 350 21.07 -7.51 7.30
CA PRO A 350 21.87 -8.30 6.35
C PRO A 350 21.77 -7.82 4.90
N VAL A 351 20.66 -7.24 4.47
CA VAL A 351 20.52 -6.66 3.12
C VAL A 351 21.37 -5.38 2.98
N ILE A 352 21.37 -4.56 4.02
CA ILE A 352 22.15 -3.30 4.05
C ILE A 352 23.63 -3.61 4.18
N ASP A 353 23.99 -4.54 5.07
CA ASP A 353 25.39 -4.90 5.36
C ASP A 353 26.04 -5.56 4.14
N MET A 354 25.33 -6.43 3.41
CA MET A 354 25.81 -6.97 2.14
C MET A 354 26.20 -5.88 1.15
N LEU A 355 25.42 -4.80 1.04
CA LEU A 355 25.72 -3.66 0.15
C LEU A 355 26.88 -2.81 0.69
N ARG A 356 26.99 -2.62 2.00
CA ARG A 356 28.09 -1.91 2.66
C ARG A 356 29.41 -2.67 2.54
N GLU A 357 29.39 -3.98 2.74
CA GLU A 357 30.53 -4.85 2.50
C GLU A 357 31.00 -4.70 1.06
N ALA A 358 30.06 -4.81 0.11
CA ALA A 358 30.38 -4.65 -1.32
C ALA A 358 30.95 -3.27 -1.67
N ALA A 359 30.54 -2.22 -0.95
CA ALA A 359 31.08 -0.88 -1.16
C ALA A 359 32.54 -0.74 -0.74
N MET A 360 32.98 -1.49 0.27
CA MET A 360 34.34 -1.40 0.86
C MET A 360 35.29 -2.50 0.41
N ASP A 361 34.78 -3.56 -0.18
CA ASP A 361 35.56 -4.72 -0.62
C ASP A 361 36.29 -4.42 -1.94
N ASP A 362 37.62 -4.40 -1.95
CA ASP A 362 38.43 -4.09 -3.11
C ASP A 362 38.22 -5.05 -4.28
N ASP A 363 37.88 -6.29 -4.01
CA ASP A 363 37.58 -7.31 -5.01
C ASP A 363 36.23 -7.15 -5.70
N VAL A 364 35.33 -6.32 -5.17
CA VAL A 364 34.02 -6.05 -5.79
C VAL A 364 34.19 -5.12 -6.97
N ILE A 365 33.64 -5.52 -8.11
CA ILE A 365 33.75 -4.79 -9.39
C ILE A 365 32.50 -3.97 -9.65
N SER A 366 31.31 -4.61 -9.49
CA SER A 366 30.07 -3.95 -9.86
C SER A 366 28.87 -4.38 -8.99
N ILE A 367 27.90 -3.46 -8.88
CA ILE A 367 26.62 -3.66 -8.23
C ILE A 367 25.51 -3.25 -9.21
N LYS A 368 24.57 -4.16 -9.48
CA LYS A 368 23.35 -3.86 -10.25
C LYS A 368 22.14 -4.15 -9.39
N ILE A 369 21.21 -3.20 -9.31
CA ILE A 369 20.04 -3.30 -8.41
C ILE A 369 18.81 -2.62 -9.01
N THR A 370 17.62 -3.15 -8.73
CA THR A 370 16.35 -2.51 -9.07
C THR A 370 15.81 -1.76 -7.86
N ALA A 371 15.26 -0.56 -8.04
CA ALA A 371 14.65 0.26 -7.01
C ALA A 371 13.26 0.75 -7.44
N TYR A 372 12.27 0.59 -6.57
CA TYR A 372 10.88 0.96 -6.83
C TYR A 372 10.36 2.00 -5.84
N ARG A 373 10.46 1.72 -4.54
CA ARG A 373 10.09 2.60 -3.42
C ARG A 373 11.21 2.63 -2.41
N LEU A 374 11.78 3.78 -2.23
CA LEU A 374 12.90 4.01 -1.34
C LEU A 374 12.46 4.74 -0.07
N ALA A 375 13.15 4.55 1.03
CA ALA A 375 12.93 5.33 2.24
C ALA A 375 13.43 6.77 2.06
N SER A 376 12.84 7.74 2.77
CA SER A 376 13.28 9.15 2.72
C SER A 376 14.75 9.35 3.10
N ASN A 377 15.28 8.52 4.02
CA ASN A 377 16.70 8.45 4.39
C ASN A 377 17.14 7.00 4.20
N SER A 378 17.29 6.58 2.94
CA SER A 378 17.55 5.18 2.59
C SER A 378 19.00 4.79 2.88
N LYS A 379 19.18 3.84 3.79
CA LYS A 379 20.50 3.23 4.04
C LYS A 379 21.00 2.43 2.83
N VAL A 380 20.08 1.88 2.02
CA VAL A 380 20.39 1.19 0.78
C VAL A 380 21.04 2.16 -0.21
N ILE A 381 20.44 3.33 -0.44
CA ILE A 381 21.01 4.34 -1.36
C ILE A 381 22.36 4.85 -0.86
N ASN A 382 22.47 5.11 0.45
CA ASN A 382 23.75 5.54 1.02
C ASN A 382 24.86 4.49 0.80
N ALA A 383 24.57 3.19 0.88
CA ALA A 383 25.54 2.14 0.59
C ALA A 383 25.91 2.10 -0.89
N LEU A 384 24.96 2.35 -1.81
CA LEU A 384 25.24 2.40 -3.25
C LEU A 384 26.09 3.62 -3.65
N ILE A 385 25.80 4.79 -3.07
CA ILE A 385 26.61 6.00 -3.26
C ILE A 385 28.05 5.76 -2.72
N ASN A 386 28.16 5.14 -1.53
CA ASN A 386 29.47 4.80 -0.99
C ASN A 386 30.25 3.84 -1.91
N ALA A 387 29.57 2.85 -2.52
CA ALA A 387 30.19 1.96 -3.48
C ALA A 387 30.72 2.71 -4.74
N ALA A 388 29.91 3.64 -5.28
CA ALA A 388 30.34 4.44 -6.44
C ALA A 388 31.54 5.33 -6.10
N ARG A 389 31.53 5.99 -4.94
CA ARG A 389 32.67 6.80 -4.45
C ARG A 389 33.95 5.98 -4.22
N ASN A 390 33.80 4.69 -3.88
CA ASN A 390 34.94 3.74 -3.79
C ASN A 390 35.28 3.08 -5.13
N GLY A 391 34.87 3.66 -6.27
CA GLY A 391 35.26 3.23 -7.61
C GLY A 391 34.57 1.98 -8.15
N LYS A 392 33.44 1.52 -7.51
CA LYS A 392 32.67 0.39 -8.02
C LYS A 392 31.71 0.84 -9.11
N GLU A 393 31.50 0.00 -10.15
CA GLU A 393 30.46 0.24 -11.13
C GLU A 393 29.07 0.00 -10.51
N VAL A 394 28.35 1.06 -10.18
CA VAL A 394 27.01 0.95 -9.60
C VAL A 394 25.96 1.33 -10.63
N THR A 395 25.04 0.39 -10.93
CA THR A 395 23.89 0.62 -11.81
C THR A 395 22.58 0.41 -11.05
N VAL A 396 21.76 1.44 -10.96
CA VAL A 396 20.44 1.41 -10.34
C VAL A 396 19.36 1.55 -11.40
N PHE A 397 18.45 0.57 -11.47
CA PHE A 397 17.25 0.64 -12.30
C PHE A 397 16.12 1.22 -11.46
N LEU A 398 15.87 2.52 -11.61
CA LEU A 398 14.91 3.25 -10.81
C LEU A 398 13.57 3.39 -11.53
N GLU A 399 12.49 2.92 -10.92
CA GLU A 399 11.11 3.07 -11.44
C GLU A 399 10.53 4.44 -11.05
N LEU A 400 10.53 5.39 -11.96
CA LEU A 400 9.99 6.73 -11.72
C LEU A 400 8.46 6.78 -11.64
N LYS A 401 7.75 5.81 -12.25
CA LYS A 401 6.28 5.71 -12.21
C LYS A 401 5.77 4.99 -10.94
N ALA A 402 6.57 4.95 -9.86
CA ALA A 402 6.11 4.45 -8.57
C ALA A 402 5.05 5.40 -8.01
N ARG A 403 3.78 5.01 -8.12
CA ARG A 403 2.64 5.91 -7.83
C ARG A 403 2.74 6.52 -6.44
N PHE A 404 2.68 7.86 -6.37
CA PHE A 404 2.82 8.72 -5.20
C PHE A 404 4.24 8.88 -4.62
N ASP A 405 5.23 8.22 -5.21
CA ASP A 405 6.63 8.36 -4.84
C ASP A 405 7.46 8.98 -5.99
N GLU A 406 6.79 9.50 -7.02
CA GLU A 406 7.45 10.01 -8.23
C GLU A 406 8.38 11.19 -7.92
N GLU A 407 7.96 12.15 -7.08
CA GLU A 407 8.79 13.30 -6.67
C GLU A 407 10.04 12.81 -5.91
N ALA A 408 9.86 11.94 -4.92
CA ALA A 408 10.97 11.39 -4.15
C ALA A 408 11.94 10.58 -5.02
N ASN A 409 11.42 9.81 -5.99
CA ASN A 409 12.28 9.05 -6.89
C ASN A 409 13.03 9.94 -7.87
N LEU A 410 12.47 11.08 -8.28
CA LEU A 410 13.20 12.09 -9.07
C LEU A 410 14.35 12.72 -8.27
N GLU A 411 14.12 13.08 -7.01
CA GLU A 411 15.15 13.61 -6.11
C GLU A 411 16.28 12.60 -5.91
N TRP A 412 15.94 11.31 -5.64
CA TRP A 412 16.92 10.24 -5.51
C TRP A 412 17.70 10.01 -6.80
N LYS A 413 17.07 10.12 -7.98
CA LYS A 413 17.75 10.02 -9.26
C LYS A 413 18.85 11.06 -9.37
N THR A 414 18.50 12.33 -9.16
CA THR A 414 19.45 13.44 -9.26
C THR A 414 20.62 13.26 -8.31
N LEU A 415 20.34 12.97 -7.02
CA LEU A 415 21.38 12.76 -6.03
C LEU A 415 22.32 11.60 -6.39
N MET A 416 21.80 10.46 -6.84
CA MET A 416 22.62 9.31 -7.20
C MET A 416 23.51 9.60 -8.41
N GLU A 417 22.99 10.32 -9.42
CA GLU A 417 23.78 10.69 -10.63
C GLU A 417 24.90 11.67 -10.29
N GLU A 418 24.64 12.65 -9.43
CA GLU A 418 25.66 13.60 -8.92
C GLU A 418 26.80 12.88 -8.17
N GLU A 419 26.48 11.72 -7.56
CA GLU A 419 27.42 10.90 -6.78
C GLU A 419 28.06 9.76 -7.61
N GLY A 420 27.94 9.81 -8.95
CA GLY A 420 28.59 8.86 -9.86
C GLY A 420 27.89 7.51 -10.04
N VAL A 421 26.68 7.35 -9.53
CA VAL A 421 25.88 6.15 -9.76
C VAL A 421 25.19 6.22 -11.13
N LYS A 422 25.32 5.18 -11.93
CA LYS A 422 24.58 5.06 -13.19
C LYS A 422 23.11 4.76 -12.91
N VAL A 423 22.22 5.72 -13.13
CA VAL A 423 20.78 5.55 -12.94
C VAL A 423 20.09 5.33 -14.28
N LEU A 424 19.47 4.17 -14.45
CA LEU A 424 18.63 3.85 -15.60
C LEU A 424 17.17 3.98 -15.19
N VAL A 425 16.41 4.73 -15.96
CA VAL A 425 14.99 5.02 -15.67
C VAL A 425 14.10 4.41 -16.72
N GLY A 426 13.16 3.63 -16.25
CA GLY A 426 11.96 3.17 -16.93
C GLY A 426 12.08 2.64 -18.36
N ILE A 427 11.25 1.65 -18.66
CA ILE A 427 10.95 1.21 -20.02
C ILE A 427 9.60 1.83 -20.40
N PRO A 428 9.42 2.40 -21.61
CA PRO A 428 8.12 2.90 -22.05
C PRO A 428 7.05 1.81 -21.91
N ASN A 429 5.88 2.19 -21.40
CA ASN A 429 4.71 1.32 -21.22
C ASN A 429 4.86 0.11 -20.30
N VAL A 430 6.04 -0.17 -19.77
CA VAL A 430 6.32 -1.27 -18.84
C VAL A 430 6.92 -0.72 -17.55
N LYS A 431 6.48 -1.21 -16.39
CA LYS A 431 7.05 -0.83 -15.09
C LYS A 431 8.03 -1.88 -14.59
N VAL A 432 9.17 -1.46 -14.09
CA VAL A 432 10.12 -2.37 -13.43
C VAL A 432 9.69 -2.59 -11.98
N HIS A 433 9.19 -3.79 -11.68
CA HIS A 433 8.68 -4.13 -10.36
C HIS A 433 9.40 -5.32 -9.70
N ALA A 434 10.32 -5.97 -10.38
CA ALA A 434 11.22 -6.97 -9.80
C ALA A 434 12.09 -6.34 -8.71
N LYS A 435 12.44 -7.10 -7.66
CA LYS A 435 13.32 -6.69 -6.57
C LYS A 435 14.50 -7.63 -6.55
N ILE A 436 15.52 -7.26 -7.30
CA ILE A 436 16.72 -8.07 -7.57
C ILE A 436 17.98 -7.24 -7.42
N CYS A 437 19.03 -7.89 -6.97
CA CYS A 437 20.37 -7.32 -6.85
C CYS A 437 21.40 -8.37 -7.27
N ILE A 438 22.45 -7.94 -7.95
CA ILE A 438 23.60 -8.74 -8.26
C ILE A 438 24.88 -7.96 -7.97
N ILE A 439 25.79 -8.57 -7.26
CA ILE A 439 27.13 -8.03 -6.96
C ILE A 439 28.14 -8.95 -7.62
N GLN A 440 29.05 -8.38 -8.37
CA GLN A 440 30.17 -9.09 -8.98
C GLN A 440 31.45 -8.85 -8.20
N LYS A 441 32.10 -9.93 -7.83
CA LYS A 441 33.36 -9.92 -7.08
C LYS A 441 34.38 -10.82 -7.78
N ARG A 442 35.66 -10.42 -7.73
CA ARG A 442 36.78 -11.24 -8.17
C ARG A 442 37.34 -12.03 -6.98
N VAL A 443 37.34 -13.36 -7.07
CA VAL A 443 37.91 -14.23 -6.07
C VAL A 443 38.93 -15.15 -6.77
N GLN A 444 40.19 -15.10 -6.38
CA GLN A 444 41.25 -15.90 -7.01
C GLN A 444 41.22 -15.85 -8.56
N ASN A 445 41.15 -14.66 -9.12
CA ASN A 445 41.02 -14.36 -10.57
C ASN A 445 39.73 -14.94 -11.24
N LYS A 446 38.76 -15.45 -10.51
CA LYS A 446 37.48 -15.90 -11.02
C LYS A 446 36.40 -14.88 -10.67
N LEU A 447 35.48 -14.65 -11.60
CA LEU A 447 34.28 -13.83 -11.34
C LEU A 447 33.23 -14.67 -10.58
N VAL A 448 32.88 -14.20 -9.41
CA VAL A 448 31.85 -14.75 -8.56
C VAL A 448 30.71 -13.74 -8.44
N GLN A 449 29.51 -14.23 -8.40
CA GLN A 449 28.31 -13.39 -8.23
C GLN A 449 27.55 -13.80 -6.98
N TYR A 450 27.01 -12.83 -6.28
CA TYR A 450 26.08 -13.02 -5.18
C TYR A 450 25.07 -11.87 -5.16
N GLY A 451 23.97 -12.02 -4.45
CA GLY A 451 22.96 -10.99 -4.39
C GLY A 451 21.67 -11.47 -3.78
N PHE A 452 20.55 -10.85 -4.15
CA PHE A 452 19.24 -11.22 -3.64
C PHE A 452 18.12 -11.15 -4.68
N ILE A 453 17.06 -11.92 -4.39
CA ILE A 453 15.76 -11.85 -5.07
C ILE A 453 14.69 -11.77 -3.99
N SER A 454 13.87 -10.71 -4.01
CA SER A 454 12.90 -10.42 -2.94
C SER A 454 11.48 -10.26 -3.46
N THR A 455 10.49 -10.61 -2.63
CA THR A 455 9.08 -10.31 -2.87
C THR A 455 8.73 -8.85 -2.52
N GLY A 456 9.46 -8.24 -1.58
CA GLY A 456 9.23 -6.91 -1.02
C GLY A 456 10.18 -5.84 -1.54
N ASN A 457 9.78 -4.57 -1.43
CA ASN A 457 10.59 -3.43 -1.82
C ASN A 457 11.82 -3.23 -0.93
N LEU A 458 12.84 -2.55 -1.48
CA LEU A 458 14.05 -2.18 -0.77
C LEU A 458 13.80 -0.94 0.11
N ASN A 459 13.10 -1.16 1.21
CA ASN A 459 12.72 -0.09 2.12
C ASN A 459 12.72 -0.62 3.56
N GLU A 460 13.74 -0.26 4.31
CA GLU A 460 13.97 -0.71 5.69
C GLU A 460 12.87 -0.31 6.67
N LYS A 461 12.12 0.76 6.37
CA LYS A 461 10.96 1.18 7.19
C LYS A 461 9.77 0.25 6.96
N THR A 462 9.47 -0.07 5.70
CA THR A 462 8.34 -0.96 5.37
C THR A 462 8.64 -2.42 5.73
N ALA A 463 9.89 -2.85 5.69
CA ALA A 463 10.30 -4.19 6.10
C ALA A 463 9.97 -4.52 7.58
N ARG A 464 9.70 -3.50 8.42
CA ARG A 464 9.25 -3.67 9.82
C ARG A 464 7.76 -3.99 9.96
N VAL A 465 6.99 -3.84 8.89
CA VAL A 465 5.52 -3.97 8.92
C VAL A 465 4.95 -4.82 7.78
N TYR A 466 5.74 -5.08 6.73
CA TYR A 466 5.35 -5.91 5.59
C TYR A 466 5.94 -7.31 5.73
N ALA A 467 5.09 -8.33 5.63
CA ALA A 467 5.52 -9.71 5.61
C ALA A 467 5.98 -10.09 4.20
N ASP A 468 7.30 -10.17 4.02
CA ASP A 468 7.95 -10.46 2.75
C ASP A 468 9.08 -11.49 2.93
N HIS A 469 9.53 -12.07 1.82
CA HIS A 469 10.65 -13.00 1.77
C HIS A 469 11.76 -12.45 0.89
N CYS A 470 13.02 -12.63 1.32
CA CYS A 470 14.20 -12.22 0.56
C CYS A 470 15.22 -13.37 0.53
N LEU A 471 15.44 -13.93 -0.65
CA LEU A 471 16.45 -14.97 -0.88
C LEU A 471 17.79 -14.29 -1.14
N LEU A 472 18.75 -14.47 -0.25
CA LEU A 472 20.16 -14.14 -0.45
C LEU A 472 20.85 -15.36 -1.03
N THR A 473 21.52 -15.24 -2.18
CA THR A 473 22.07 -16.39 -2.92
C THR A 473 23.33 -16.06 -3.68
N ALA A 474 24.19 -17.05 -3.85
CA ALA A 474 25.31 -17.07 -4.80
C ALA A 474 25.11 -18.18 -5.85
N ASN A 475 23.91 -18.72 -6.00
CA ASN A 475 23.64 -19.76 -6.98
C ASN A 475 23.87 -19.24 -8.40
N LYS A 476 24.88 -19.79 -9.06
CA LYS A 476 25.33 -19.35 -10.40
C LYS A 476 24.22 -19.42 -11.44
N ALA A 477 23.40 -20.46 -11.43
CA ALA A 477 22.34 -20.64 -12.45
C ALA A 477 21.28 -19.56 -12.29
N LEU A 478 20.83 -19.26 -11.05
CA LEU A 478 19.85 -18.21 -10.78
C LEU A 478 20.40 -16.82 -11.11
N LEU A 479 21.62 -16.51 -10.68
CA LEU A 479 22.21 -15.19 -10.88
C LEU A 479 22.59 -14.92 -12.34
N MET A 480 22.96 -15.94 -13.12
CA MET A 480 23.12 -15.81 -14.58
C MET A 480 21.81 -15.34 -15.23
N GLU A 481 20.66 -15.87 -14.80
CA GLU A 481 19.36 -15.46 -15.33
C GLU A 481 18.92 -14.09 -14.79
N VAL A 482 19.23 -13.74 -13.55
CA VAL A 482 19.08 -12.38 -13.02
C VAL A 482 19.90 -11.37 -13.84
N ASN A 483 21.13 -11.74 -14.23
CA ASN A 483 21.95 -10.87 -15.08
C ASN A 483 21.34 -10.68 -16.49
N LYS A 484 20.66 -11.70 -17.04
CA LYS A 484 19.89 -11.55 -18.28
C LYS A 484 18.78 -10.50 -18.15
N VAL A 485 18.08 -10.47 -16.97
CA VAL A 485 17.08 -9.42 -16.70
C VAL A 485 17.75 -8.04 -16.70
N PHE A 486 18.89 -7.88 -16.05
CA PHE A 486 19.63 -6.62 -16.07
C PHE A 486 20.11 -6.23 -17.46
N THR A 487 20.57 -7.20 -18.28
CA THR A 487 20.93 -6.97 -19.68
C THR A 487 19.74 -6.46 -20.49
N TYR A 488 18.59 -7.08 -20.32
CA TYR A 488 17.35 -6.62 -20.95
C TYR A 488 16.97 -5.20 -20.51
N LEU A 489 16.99 -4.93 -19.19
CA LEU A 489 16.68 -3.60 -18.66
C LEU A 489 17.61 -2.50 -19.20
N SER A 490 18.89 -2.84 -19.42
CA SER A 490 19.88 -1.90 -19.97
C SER A 490 19.71 -1.65 -21.47
N ASN A 491 19.22 -2.64 -22.22
CA ASN A 491 19.18 -2.64 -23.68
C ASN A 491 17.80 -3.09 -24.21
N TRP A 492 16.73 -2.66 -23.57
CA TRP A 492 15.35 -3.06 -23.91
C TRP A 492 14.95 -2.77 -25.36
N GLN A 493 15.61 -1.80 -26.01
CA GLN A 493 15.41 -1.46 -27.43
C GLN A 493 15.81 -2.62 -28.38
N LEU A 494 16.69 -3.54 -27.92
CA LEU A 494 17.13 -4.70 -28.71
C LEU A 494 16.14 -5.88 -28.66
N GLY A 495 14.97 -5.69 -27.99
CA GLY A 495 13.92 -6.70 -27.84
C GLY A 495 14.16 -7.68 -26.70
N ASP A 496 13.28 -8.68 -26.63
CA ASP A 496 13.14 -9.58 -25.46
C ASP A 496 14.16 -10.76 -25.47
N LYS A 497 14.96 -10.91 -26.52
CA LYS A 497 15.92 -12.03 -26.71
C LYS A 497 16.70 -12.44 -25.45
N PRO A 498 17.23 -11.49 -24.61
CA PRO A 498 17.98 -11.86 -23.42
C PRO A 498 17.19 -12.68 -22.41
N ILE A 499 15.89 -12.44 -22.29
CA ILE A 499 15.01 -13.02 -21.25
C ILE A 499 14.02 -14.06 -21.78
N GLU A 500 13.93 -14.28 -23.09
CA GLU A 500 13.04 -15.29 -23.70
C GLU A 500 13.33 -16.72 -23.23
N LYS A 501 14.60 -17.04 -23.03
CA LYS A 501 15.06 -18.39 -22.67
C LYS A 501 15.67 -18.42 -21.28
N THR A 502 14.80 -18.44 -20.26
CA THR A 502 15.17 -18.75 -18.88
C THR A 502 14.71 -20.16 -18.52
N LYS A 503 15.54 -20.89 -17.75
CA LYS A 503 15.24 -22.27 -17.32
C LYS A 503 14.64 -22.30 -15.91
N HIS A 504 15.02 -21.33 -15.09
CA HIS A 504 14.70 -21.29 -13.66
C HIS A 504 13.74 -20.15 -13.36
N LEU A 505 14.06 -18.93 -13.79
CA LEU A 505 13.24 -17.76 -13.51
C LEU A 505 12.00 -17.71 -14.39
N LEU A 506 10.85 -17.40 -13.79
CA LEU A 506 9.65 -17.02 -14.53
C LEU A 506 9.61 -15.49 -14.61
N ILE A 507 9.63 -14.96 -15.83
CA ILE A 507 9.78 -13.52 -16.06
C ILE A 507 8.52 -12.99 -16.77
N SER A 508 7.93 -11.96 -16.22
CA SER A 508 6.86 -11.19 -16.86
C SER A 508 7.46 -9.99 -17.62
N PRO A 509 6.86 -9.64 -18.78
CA PRO A 509 5.64 -10.19 -19.41
C PRO A 509 5.86 -11.43 -20.29
N ILE A 510 7.08 -11.94 -20.40
CA ILE A 510 7.49 -12.89 -21.43
C ILE A 510 7.00 -14.32 -21.18
N SER A 511 7.38 -14.90 -20.03
CA SER A 511 7.17 -16.34 -19.78
C SER A 511 6.29 -16.66 -18.58
N MET A 512 6.12 -15.74 -17.63
CA MET A 512 5.56 -16.05 -16.32
C MET A 512 4.15 -16.66 -16.40
N ARG A 513 3.20 -16.04 -17.11
CA ARG A 513 1.82 -16.57 -17.21
C ARG A 513 1.81 -17.97 -17.81
N ASN A 514 2.51 -18.17 -18.92
CA ASN A 514 2.54 -19.47 -19.63
C ASN A 514 3.21 -20.55 -18.76
N SER A 515 4.27 -20.23 -18.05
CA SER A 515 4.94 -21.15 -17.14
C SER A 515 4.04 -21.54 -15.96
N ILE A 516 3.28 -20.59 -15.40
CA ILE A 516 2.28 -20.88 -14.34
C ILE A 516 1.20 -21.81 -14.87
N ILE A 517 0.69 -21.57 -16.10
CA ILE A 517 -0.30 -22.44 -16.76
C ILE A 517 0.26 -23.85 -16.94
N GLN A 518 1.51 -24.00 -17.35
CA GLN A 518 2.17 -25.31 -17.47
C GLN A 518 2.25 -26.04 -16.13
N LEU A 519 2.65 -25.36 -15.05
CA LEU A 519 2.71 -25.92 -13.71
C LEU A 519 1.32 -26.38 -13.21
N ILE A 520 0.27 -25.60 -13.49
CA ILE A 520 -1.12 -26.00 -13.18
C ILE A 520 -1.53 -27.22 -14.01
N ASN A 521 -1.17 -27.26 -15.30
CA ASN A 521 -1.48 -28.39 -16.18
C ASN A 521 -0.77 -29.69 -15.75
N GLU A 522 0.46 -29.59 -15.21
CA GLU A 522 1.15 -30.74 -14.62
C GLU A 522 0.35 -31.32 -13.44
N GLU A 523 -0.14 -30.47 -12.52
CA GLU A 523 -0.99 -30.92 -11.40
C GLU A 523 -2.32 -31.54 -11.90
N ILE A 524 -2.95 -30.96 -12.92
CA ILE A 524 -4.15 -31.53 -13.56
C ILE A 524 -3.85 -32.92 -14.13
N LYS A 525 -2.72 -33.06 -14.81
CA LYS A 525 -2.28 -34.38 -15.36
C LYS A 525 -2.09 -35.40 -14.24
N PHE A 526 -1.45 -35.02 -13.15
CA PHE A 526 -1.21 -35.91 -12.02
C PHE A 526 -2.52 -36.32 -11.33
N ALA A 527 -3.44 -35.38 -11.11
CA ALA A 527 -4.76 -35.67 -10.56
C ALA A 527 -5.54 -36.68 -11.42
N LYS A 528 -5.56 -36.49 -12.74
CA LYS A 528 -6.19 -37.41 -13.67
C LYS A 528 -5.55 -38.83 -13.69
N GLN A 529 -4.29 -38.93 -13.30
CA GLN A 529 -3.56 -40.20 -13.13
C GLN A 529 -3.73 -40.82 -11.73
N GLY A 530 -4.56 -40.21 -10.85
CA GLY A 530 -4.79 -40.70 -9.49
C GLY A 530 -3.69 -40.34 -8.46
N TYR A 531 -2.70 -39.52 -8.83
CA TYR A 531 -1.70 -39.05 -7.89
C TYR A 531 -2.25 -37.88 -7.01
N PRO A 532 -1.82 -37.80 -5.74
CA PRO A 532 -2.08 -36.62 -4.93
C PRO A 532 -1.61 -35.34 -5.65
N SER A 533 -2.49 -34.37 -5.78
CA SER A 533 -2.21 -33.13 -6.52
C SER A 533 -2.73 -31.92 -5.76
N GLN A 534 -1.89 -30.93 -5.60
CA GLN A 534 -2.23 -29.75 -4.81
C GLN A 534 -1.52 -28.50 -5.32
N ILE A 535 -2.25 -27.40 -5.35
CA ILE A 535 -1.75 -26.07 -5.66
C ILE A 535 -2.01 -25.18 -4.44
N THR A 536 -0.99 -24.52 -3.92
CA THR A 536 -1.14 -23.53 -2.86
C THR A 536 -0.53 -22.21 -3.32
N VAL A 537 -1.34 -21.14 -3.31
CA VAL A 537 -0.92 -19.82 -3.79
C VAL A 537 -1.22 -18.75 -2.75
N LYS A 538 -0.18 -17.99 -2.38
CA LYS A 538 -0.30 -16.79 -1.58
C LYS A 538 -0.03 -15.57 -2.45
N LEU A 539 -0.96 -14.60 -2.48
CA LEU A 539 -0.87 -13.38 -3.28
C LEU A 539 -1.51 -12.19 -2.54
N ASN A 540 -1.20 -10.98 -3.00
CA ASN A 540 -2.02 -9.83 -2.59
C ASN A 540 -3.32 -9.79 -3.40
N SER A 541 -3.28 -10.13 -4.68
CA SER A 541 -4.46 -10.07 -5.56
C SER A 541 -4.42 -11.16 -6.63
N LEU A 542 -5.59 -11.71 -6.91
CA LEU A 542 -5.84 -12.71 -7.95
C LEU A 542 -7.04 -12.24 -8.79
N SER A 543 -6.78 -11.74 -10.01
CA SER A 543 -7.81 -11.24 -10.92
C SER A 543 -7.44 -11.41 -12.39
N ASP A 544 -6.42 -12.22 -12.71
CA ASP A 544 -6.11 -12.61 -14.08
C ASP A 544 -7.09 -13.70 -14.51
N GLN A 545 -7.93 -13.40 -15.48
CA GLN A 545 -9.02 -14.29 -15.88
C GLN A 545 -8.51 -15.63 -16.42
N ILE A 546 -7.42 -15.60 -17.20
CA ILE A 546 -6.82 -16.80 -17.78
C ILE A 546 -6.35 -17.77 -16.68
N LEU A 547 -5.68 -17.24 -15.64
CA LEU A 547 -5.22 -18.06 -14.51
C LEU A 547 -6.39 -18.53 -13.62
N LEU A 548 -7.44 -17.72 -13.45
CA LEU A 548 -8.66 -18.12 -12.74
C LEU A 548 -9.36 -19.28 -13.46
N ASP A 549 -9.52 -19.20 -14.78
CA ASP A 549 -10.09 -20.28 -15.60
C ASP A 549 -9.25 -21.55 -15.51
N GLN A 550 -7.93 -21.40 -15.46
CA GLN A 550 -7.03 -22.54 -15.34
C GLN A 550 -7.11 -23.20 -13.96
N LEU A 551 -7.21 -22.42 -12.88
CA LEU A 551 -7.49 -22.95 -11.54
C LEU A 551 -8.83 -23.67 -11.47
N HIS A 552 -9.85 -23.13 -12.14
CA HIS A 552 -11.16 -23.78 -12.22
C HIS A 552 -11.08 -25.15 -12.92
N LYS A 553 -10.31 -25.27 -14.02
CA LYS A 553 -10.03 -26.56 -14.67
C LYS A 553 -9.31 -27.52 -13.72
N ALA A 554 -8.36 -27.02 -12.91
CA ALA A 554 -7.62 -27.82 -11.94
C ALA A 554 -8.56 -28.43 -10.88
N ILE A 555 -9.48 -27.61 -10.35
CA ILE A 555 -10.47 -28.04 -9.34
C ILE A 555 -11.39 -29.11 -9.93
N LYS A 556 -11.90 -28.90 -11.15
CA LYS A 556 -12.74 -29.88 -11.85
C LYS A 556 -12.01 -31.22 -12.10
N ALA A 557 -10.69 -31.15 -12.24
CA ALA A 557 -9.86 -32.34 -12.39
C ALA A 557 -9.50 -33.05 -11.08
N GLY A 558 -9.91 -32.49 -9.90
CA GLY A 558 -9.65 -33.08 -8.61
C GLY A 558 -8.39 -32.54 -7.89
N VAL A 559 -7.75 -31.50 -8.41
CA VAL A 559 -6.60 -30.86 -7.74
C VAL A 559 -7.10 -30.06 -6.52
N LYS A 560 -6.47 -30.26 -5.34
CA LYS A 560 -6.73 -29.47 -4.16
C LYS A 560 -6.13 -28.07 -4.32
N VAL A 561 -6.95 -27.02 -4.20
CA VAL A 561 -6.50 -25.64 -4.35
C VAL A 561 -6.66 -24.86 -3.03
N ASN A 562 -5.54 -24.34 -2.51
CA ASN A 562 -5.50 -23.46 -1.34
C ASN A 562 -5.05 -22.07 -1.77
N LEU A 563 -5.82 -21.06 -1.38
CA LEU A 563 -5.55 -19.65 -1.70
C LEU A 563 -5.44 -18.82 -0.43
N ILE A 564 -4.35 -18.07 -0.28
CA ILE A 564 -4.18 -17.06 0.75
C ILE A 564 -4.12 -15.71 0.05
N ILE A 565 -5.26 -15.02 -0.07
CA ILE A 565 -5.37 -13.77 -0.82
C ILE A 565 -5.71 -12.62 0.11
N ARG A 566 -4.76 -11.70 0.31
CA ARG A 566 -4.98 -10.57 1.21
C ARG A 566 -6.02 -9.59 0.70
N GLY A 567 -5.99 -9.23 -0.58
CA GLY A 567 -6.78 -8.16 -1.18
C GLY A 567 -7.87 -8.68 -2.12
N ILE A 568 -7.68 -8.48 -3.41
CA ILE A 568 -8.66 -8.77 -4.46
C ILE A 568 -8.65 -10.25 -4.82
N LEU A 569 -9.83 -10.87 -4.78
CA LEU A 569 -10.12 -12.16 -5.39
C LEU A 569 -11.40 -12.01 -6.21
N THR A 570 -11.31 -12.22 -7.53
CA THR A 570 -12.48 -12.06 -8.42
C THR A 570 -13.17 -13.38 -8.76
N LEU A 571 -12.72 -14.50 -8.23
CA LEU A 571 -13.33 -15.81 -8.44
C LEU A 571 -14.68 -15.89 -7.72
N LYS A 572 -15.72 -16.30 -8.41
CA LYS A 572 -17.08 -16.48 -7.86
C LYS A 572 -17.52 -17.95 -7.93
N GLU A 573 -17.28 -18.61 -9.05
CA GLU A 573 -17.77 -19.98 -9.30
C GLU A 573 -16.78 -21.01 -8.74
N GLY A 574 -17.30 -22.06 -8.12
CA GLY A 574 -16.51 -23.19 -7.58
C GLY A 574 -16.13 -23.04 -6.10
N MET A 575 -16.49 -21.92 -5.43
CA MET A 575 -16.23 -21.74 -3.99
C MET A 575 -17.18 -22.56 -3.12
N GLU A 576 -18.40 -22.90 -3.58
CA GLU A 576 -19.44 -23.47 -2.71
C GLU A 576 -19.99 -24.85 -3.11
N LYS A 577 -19.80 -25.34 -4.33
CA LYS A 577 -20.55 -26.52 -4.85
C LYS A 577 -19.70 -27.62 -5.48
N SER A 578 -18.39 -27.61 -5.35
CA SER A 578 -17.57 -28.69 -5.90
C SER A 578 -17.32 -29.80 -4.88
N LYS A 579 -17.12 -31.04 -5.34
CA LYS A 579 -16.69 -32.16 -4.46
C LYS A 579 -15.36 -31.86 -3.76
N ASN A 580 -14.54 -30.92 -4.29
CA ASN A 580 -13.33 -30.40 -3.71
C ASN A 580 -13.41 -28.87 -3.69
N PRO A 581 -13.97 -28.25 -2.64
CA PRO A 581 -14.09 -26.81 -2.58
C PRO A 581 -12.71 -26.15 -2.46
N ILE A 582 -12.59 -24.95 -3.05
CA ILE A 582 -11.41 -24.10 -2.87
C ILE A 582 -11.33 -23.71 -1.41
N ASN A 583 -10.17 -23.93 -0.79
CA ASN A 583 -9.87 -23.32 0.51
C ASN A 583 -9.26 -21.93 0.26
N ALA A 584 -10.08 -20.90 0.31
CA ALA A 584 -9.64 -19.51 0.09
C ALA A 584 -9.80 -18.68 1.36
N ILE A 585 -8.69 -18.14 1.86
CA ILE A 585 -8.66 -17.31 3.06
C ILE A 585 -7.94 -15.98 2.82
N SER A 586 -8.26 -15.01 3.68
CA SER A 586 -7.56 -13.72 3.75
C SER A 586 -7.10 -13.47 5.18
N ILE A 587 -5.84 -13.14 5.37
CA ILE A 587 -5.27 -12.78 6.65
C ILE A 587 -5.03 -11.27 6.67
N VAL A 588 -5.66 -10.59 7.63
CA VAL A 588 -5.42 -9.19 7.96
C VAL A 588 -5.15 -9.13 9.45
N ASP A 589 -3.93 -8.77 9.84
CA ASP A 589 -3.48 -8.72 11.23
C ASP A 589 -2.42 -7.60 11.38
N GLN A 590 -1.60 -7.68 12.38
CA GLN A 590 -0.58 -6.73 12.81
C GLN A 590 0.41 -6.37 11.69
N TYR A 591 0.80 -7.34 10.87
CA TYR A 591 1.68 -7.15 9.72
C TYR A 591 0.90 -7.29 8.43
N LEU A 592 1.32 -6.53 7.42
CA LEU A 592 0.71 -6.58 6.09
C LEU A 592 1.25 -7.79 5.32
N GLU A 593 0.40 -8.79 5.09
CA GLU A 593 0.73 -9.96 4.29
C GLU A 593 1.00 -9.55 2.83
N HIS A 594 2.28 -9.52 2.43
CA HIS A 594 2.70 -8.97 1.14
C HIS A 594 3.44 -9.95 0.25
N ALA A 595 4.06 -10.97 0.81
CA ALA A 595 4.80 -11.98 0.05
C ALA A 595 3.90 -12.72 -0.95
N ARG A 596 4.48 -13.09 -2.10
CA ARG A 596 3.86 -13.95 -3.08
C ARG A 596 4.62 -15.26 -3.13
N VAL A 597 3.92 -16.35 -2.87
CA VAL A 597 4.46 -17.70 -2.83
C VAL A 597 3.57 -18.64 -3.62
N MET A 598 4.18 -19.48 -4.45
CA MET A 598 3.48 -20.51 -5.22
C MET A 598 4.10 -21.87 -4.88
N ILE A 599 3.26 -22.85 -4.57
CA ILE A 599 3.66 -24.22 -4.22
C ILE A 599 2.83 -25.18 -5.07
N PHE A 600 3.51 -26.01 -5.86
CA PHE A 600 2.92 -27.08 -6.65
C PHE A 600 3.43 -28.41 -6.09
N HIS A 601 2.53 -29.35 -5.81
CA HIS A 601 2.84 -30.63 -5.13
C HIS A 601 3.77 -31.55 -5.94
N ASN A 602 3.60 -31.58 -7.27
CA ASN A 602 4.48 -32.28 -8.21
C ASN A 602 4.85 -33.72 -7.76
N LYS A 603 3.84 -34.54 -7.44
CA LYS A 603 4.02 -35.94 -6.95
C LYS A 603 4.89 -36.06 -5.70
N GLY A 604 4.82 -35.12 -4.77
CA GLY A 604 5.62 -35.08 -3.54
C GLY A 604 7.04 -34.53 -3.71
N LYS A 605 7.37 -33.97 -4.90
CA LYS A 605 8.63 -33.25 -5.16
C LYS A 605 8.29 -31.76 -5.38
N GLU A 606 7.83 -31.09 -4.33
CA GLU A 606 7.25 -29.74 -4.40
C GLU A 606 8.13 -28.77 -5.17
N LYS A 607 7.48 -28.05 -6.12
CA LYS A 607 8.05 -26.88 -6.78
C LYS A 607 7.57 -25.64 -6.03
N VAL A 608 8.48 -24.90 -5.41
CA VAL A 608 8.19 -23.71 -4.61
C VAL A 608 8.84 -22.50 -5.24
N PHE A 609 8.07 -21.42 -5.39
CA PHE A 609 8.54 -20.15 -5.95
C PHE A 609 8.18 -19.00 -5.01
N ILE A 610 9.06 -18.01 -4.89
CA ILE A 610 8.73 -16.67 -4.40
C ILE A 610 8.69 -15.71 -5.60
N SER A 611 7.81 -14.72 -5.55
CA SER A 611 7.55 -13.83 -6.69
C SER A 611 7.35 -12.38 -6.28
N SER A 612 7.70 -11.46 -7.18
CA SER A 612 7.29 -10.04 -7.07
C SER A 612 5.90 -9.79 -7.66
N ALA A 613 5.34 -10.72 -8.44
CA ALA A 613 4.08 -10.58 -9.17
C ALA A 613 2.87 -11.05 -8.38
N ASP A 614 1.79 -10.27 -8.44
CA ASP A 614 0.44 -10.78 -8.23
C ASP A 614 -0.12 -11.38 -9.52
N TRP A 615 -1.13 -12.25 -9.42
CA TRP A 615 -1.81 -12.81 -10.60
C TRP A 615 -2.88 -11.84 -11.11
N MET A 616 -2.40 -10.79 -11.78
CA MET A 616 -3.21 -9.72 -12.37
C MET A 616 -2.65 -9.37 -13.75
N VAL A 617 -3.51 -9.00 -14.69
CA VAL A 617 -3.12 -8.55 -16.04
C VAL A 617 -1.99 -7.53 -15.99
N ARG A 618 -2.10 -6.50 -15.16
CA ARG A 618 -1.07 -5.46 -15.04
C ARG A 618 0.32 -5.98 -14.61
N ASN A 619 0.38 -7.05 -13.81
CA ASN A 619 1.64 -7.65 -13.37
C ASN A 619 2.20 -8.58 -14.45
N LEU A 620 1.31 -9.33 -15.12
CA LEU A 620 1.71 -10.37 -16.06
C LEU A 620 1.94 -9.85 -17.49
N ASP A 621 1.42 -8.65 -17.84
CA ASP A 621 1.52 -8.09 -19.20
C ASP A 621 2.24 -6.73 -19.26
N HIS A 622 2.23 -5.93 -18.17
CA HIS A 622 2.69 -4.55 -18.20
C HIS A 622 3.79 -4.23 -17.18
N ARG A 623 4.43 -5.28 -16.62
CA ARG A 623 5.53 -5.12 -15.66
C ARG A 623 6.62 -6.13 -15.88
N ILE A 624 7.85 -5.73 -15.56
CA ILE A 624 8.95 -6.67 -15.35
C ILE A 624 8.86 -7.18 -13.93
N GLU A 625 8.48 -8.44 -13.81
CA GLU A 625 8.37 -9.18 -12.55
C GLU A 625 9.21 -10.45 -12.64
N VAL A 626 9.67 -10.93 -11.50
CA VAL A 626 10.48 -12.16 -11.41
C VAL A 626 9.88 -13.08 -10.37
N ALA A 627 9.74 -14.37 -10.73
CA ALA A 627 9.53 -15.45 -9.79
C ALA A 627 10.74 -16.38 -9.82
N VAL A 628 11.29 -16.70 -8.64
CA VAL A 628 12.47 -17.54 -8.47
C VAL A 628 12.09 -18.86 -7.79
N PRO A 629 12.53 -20.03 -8.32
CA PRO A 629 12.36 -21.31 -7.66
C PRO A 629 13.28 -21.40 -6.44
N ILE A 630 12.78 -22.00 -5.37
CA ILE A 630 13.58 -22.30 -4.18
C ILE A 630 14.21 -23.69 -4.35
N LEU A 631 15.52 -23.71 -4.56
CA LEU A 631 16.28 -24.92 -4.85
C LEU A 631 16.77 -25.62 -3.57
N ASP A 632 17.15 -24.84 -2.54
CA ASP A 632 17.57 -25.39 -1.25
C ASP A 632 16.41 -26.09 -0.54
N VAL A 633 16.62 -27.36 -0.17
CA VAL A 633 15.58 -28.21 0.43
C VAL A 633 15.14 -27.72 1.81
N LYS A 634 16.08 -27.15 2.61
CA LYS A 634 15.76 -26.63 3.95
C LYS A 634 14.93 -25.37 3.88
N ILE A 635 15.30 -24.44 2.98
CA ILE A 635 14.56 -23.20 2.74
C ILE A 635 13.17 -23.52 2.15
N LYS A 636 13.11 -24.49 1.22
CA LYS A 636 11.84 -24.96 0.66
C LYS A 636 10.88 -25.45 1.74
N LYS A 637 11.37 -26.33 2.62
CA LYS A 637 10.58 -26.83 3.76
C LYS A 637 10.14 -25.69 4.68
N GLU A 638 11.02 -24.74 4.98
CA GLU A 638 10.71 -23.59 5.82
C GLU A 638 9.56 -22.75 5.27
N LEU A 639 9.57 -22.46 3.97
CA LEU A 639 8.48 -21.73 3.32
C LEU A 639 7.16 -22.51 3.34
N ILE A 640 7.21 -23.82 3.07
CA ILE A 640 6.04 -24.71 3.14
C ILE A 640 5.46 -24.70 4.55
N ASP A 641 6.29 -24.81 5.59
CA ASP A 641 5.86 -24.80 6.99
C ASP A 641 5.18 -23.46 7.35
N ILE A 642 5.75 -22.32 6.94
CA ILE A 642 5.17 -20.98 7.16
C ILE A 642 3.81 -20.87 6.45
N ILE A 643 3.69 -21.30 5.21
CA ILE A 643 2.43 -21.27 4.48
C ILE A 643 1.39 -22.19 5.12
N ASN A 644 1.79 -23.35 5.61
CA ASN A 644 0.91 -24.26 6.34
C ASN A 644 0.44 -23.69 7.70
N ILE A 645 1.30 -22.92 8.39
CA ILE A 645 0.89 -22.16 9.59
C ILE A 645 -0.18 -21.14 9.22
N GLN A 646 -0.02 -20.44 8.11
CA GLN A 646 -1.00 -19.45 7.64
C GLN A 646 -2.34 -20.09 7.24
N LEU A 647 -2.33 -21.24 6.57
CA LEU A 647 -3.54 -21.98 6.21
C LEU A 647 -4.31 -22.51 7.44
N LYS A 648 -3.65 -22.66 8.58
CA LYS A 648 -4.25 -23.07 9.87
C LYS A 648 -4.76 -21.89 10.71
N ASP A 649 -4.56 -20.65 10.26
CA ASP A 649 -5.02 -19.47 11.03
C ASP A 649 -6.54 -19.50 11.19
N ASN A 650 -6.98 -19.50 12.45
CA ASN A 650 -8.40 -19.47 12.84
C ASN A 650 -8.72 -18.34 13.83
N GLN A 651 -7.80 -17.36 13.94
CA GLN A 651 -8.00 -16.18 14.77
C GLN A 651 -8.11 -14.90 13.93
N LYS A 652 -7.36 -14.82 12.84
CA LYS A 652 -7.27 -13.62 11.98
C LYS A 652 -7.58 -13.91 10.51
N ALA A 653 -7.70 -15.17 10.11
CA ALA A 653 -8.12 -15.53 8.78
C ALA A 653 -9.63 -15.36 8.59
N ARG A 654 -10.03 -14.84 7.44
CA ARG A 654 -11.41 -14.74 6.95
C ARG A 654 -11.59 -15.64 5.75
N ILE A 655 -12.72 -16.31 5.69
CA ILE A 655 -13.13 -17.08 4.52
C ILE A 655 -13.42 -16.10 3.39
N LEU A 656 -12.86 -16.37 2.22
CA LEU A 656 -13.21 -15.67 1.00
C LEU A 656 -14.31 -16.46 0.29
N ASP A 657 -15.52 -15.94 0.34
CA ASP A 657 -16.71 -16.53 -0.28
C ASP A 657 -17.24 -15.67 -1.43
N SER A 658 -18.17 -16.22 -2.21
CA SER A 658 -18.83 -15.53 -3.33
C SER A 658 -19.64 -14.30 -2.91
N ASP A 659 -20.10 -14.26 -1.66
CA ASP A 659 -20.98 -13.22 -1.11
C ASP A 659 -20.18 -12.11 -0.40
N LEU A 660 -18.86 -12.28 -0.30
CA LEU A 660 -17.96 -11.33 0.36
C LEU A 660 -18.30 -11.05 1.83
N ASN A 661 -18.79 -12.07 2.54
CA ASN A 661 -19.23 -11.95 3.94
C ASN A 661 -18.09 -11.65 4.92
N ASN A 662 -16.85 -12.02 4.57
CA ASN A 662 -15.67 -11.84 5.42
C ASN A 662 -15.80 -12.51 6.81
N ASN A 663 -16.46 -13.67 6.87
CA ASN A 663 -16.58 -14.43 8.10
C ASN A 663 -15.22 -14.97 8.54
N TYR A 664 -14.94 -14.93 9.84
CA TYR A 664 -13.73 -15.56 10.39
C TYR A 664 -13.78 -17.08 10.19
N VAL A 665 -12.60 -17.68 9.99
CA VAL A 665 -12.47 -19.14 9.98
C VAL A 665 -12.92 -19.67 11.35
N PRO A 666 -13.84 -20.66 11.40
CA PRO A 666 -14.34 -21.19 12.68
C PRO A 666 -13.23 -21.79 13.54
N SER A 667 -13.22 -21.45 14.84
CA SER A 667 -12.22 -21.94 15.79
C SER A 667 -12.79 -22.91 16.85
N LEU A 668 -14.09 -23.27 16.73
CA LEU A 668 -14.76 -24.14 17.69
C LEU A 668 -14.05 -25.49 17.83
N ARG A 669 -13.65 -25.84 19.08
CA ARG A 669 -12.94 -27.07 19.45
C ARG A 669 -11.56 -27.29 18.81
N MET A 670 -10.99 -26.29 18.11
CA MET A 670 -9.66 -26.38 17.52
C MET A 670 -8.64 -25.59 18.35
N LYS A 671 -7.36 -25.99 18.26
CA LYS A 671 -6.26 -25.17 18.80
C LYS A 671 -6.32 -23.80 18.15
N LYS A 672 -6.27 -22.72 18.95
CA LYS A 672 -6.22 -21.35 18.45
C LYS A 672 -4.87 -21.11 17.77
N VAL A 673 -4.90 -20.73 16.50
CA VAL A 673 -3.72 -20.42 15.69
C VAL A 673 -3.84 -19.00 15.17
N LYS A 674 -2.95 -18.13 15.64
CA LYS A 674 -2.72 -16.79 15.10
C LYS A 674 -1.42 -16.82 14.29
N SER A 675 -1.53 -16.90 12.98
CA SER A 675 -0.42 -17.29 12.10
C SER A 675 0.81 -16.42 12.22
N GLN A 676 0.67 -15.10 12.41
CA GLN A 676 1.82 -14.20 12.56
C GLN A 676 2.60 -14.46 13.86
N VAL A 677 1.91 -14.80 14.93
CA VAL A 677 2.55 -15.18 16.20
C VAL A 677 3.22 -16.55 16.09
N GLU A 678 2.51 -17.53 15.53
CA GLU A 678 3.05 -18.87 15.35
C GLU A 678 4.26 -18.90 14.38
N THR A 679 4.24 -18.08 13.33
CA THR A 679 5.40 -17.91 12.42
C THR A 679 6.60 -17.33 13.17
N HIS A 680 6.39 -16.36 14.05
CA HIS A 680 7.46 -15.80 14.88
C HIS A 680 8.07 -16.88 15.80
N HIS A 681 7.22 -17.66 16.49
CA HIS A 681 7.68 -18.76 17.34
C HIS A 681 8.43 -19.83 16.54
N TYR A 682 7.92 -20.21 15.37
CA TYR A 682 8.55 -21.16 14.48
C TYR A 682 9.97 -20.74 14.07
N LEU A 683 10.14 -19.47 13.68
CA LEU A 683 11.43 -18.94 13.24
C LEU A 683 12.43 -18.78 14.41
N ILE A 684 11.97 -18.40 15.61
CA ILE A 684 12.81 -18.36 16.81
C ILE A 684 13.22 -19.77 17.24
N GLY A 685 12.32 -20.74 17.18
CA GLY A 685 12.60 -22.12 17.58
C GLY A 685 13.63 -22.84 16.71
N LYS A 686 13.97 -22.30 15.55
CA LYS A 686 15.06 -22.78 14.67
C LYS A 686 16.46 -22.29 15.08
N LYS A 687 16.64 -21.90 16.33
CA LYS A 687 17.94 -21.45 16.88
C LYS A 687 19.04 -22.47 16.75
#